data_c0c226bd75d281af8826d822438b602b
#
_entry.id   c0c226bd75d281af8826d822438b602b
#
_cell.length_a   1.000
_cell.length_b   1.000
_cell.length_c   1.000
_cell.angle_alpha   90.00
_cell.angle_beta   90.00
_cell.angle_gamma   90.00
#
_symmetry.space_group_name_H-M   'P 1'
#
loop_
_entity.id
_entity.type
_entity.pdbx_description
1 polymer ?
#
loop_
_entity_poly.entity_id
_entity_poly.type
_entity_poly.pdbx_seq_one_letter_code
_entity_poly.pdbx_strand_id
1 'polypeptide(L)'
;VISQPQDSALIRLNSIGGDKWTYVGQWIEYTFEAPEDGFYYVVPRSIQNVTSGKYVSRKIYINGEVPFTEANYTRFDFSDTWKTDALNDGTTEFKFFLNKGINTIRLEVALGDLAGLLSTIETSLNTCNSYYRKILMITGPDPDEYRDYRFERLMPEVLKGMLQQVDIINNVSDQLAKITGGKGESAAALEKVTLTLERMGKYPDKIASQLSTLKDYLAALGSWLTDMQSQPLQLDYIAIQAPSAERPKADAGFWDKFVGEIKKFFVSFFSDYTSVSSSNNQLSSEDYEKAGIEVWTTSSRDHAQIIRSLVDDDFMERYNIPVTVKLVTGGTLLPATLAGTGPDISMGSDQTTPVNYAIRSAVLALNSNDGGYDFNDFTPYKDNPVYKDIIDDVDTFDEVTKRFAPTAMEPLTLYGKSYGVPENMGFSMMFYRKDIIVELGAKVPDTWDEFNQLIYTLQSNTMDIGFPTGVGGSTILMYQQDEPMYDMGNYDYYLENYPELFADGKNTYTNEDGEVIPQTDGMTINLDSDIALSTFKQVCRYFTMYDFPVSYTFADRFRNGTMPLAIADYTTYNTLIVFAPEIKGLWEFTPLPGTIGEDGVTINNTSVASVSAMMLMRTVKDDNAFSAWIFMQWWTSAKIQAAFANEMEALLGPSAKQNTANLEALESMSWSKDELDNLKAQFNAVKCTPEFPGSYIIGRYTNFAFLGVYNDGAEPVTKMQSYIVDINNELTRKRKEFNLITSEDIAAYDKTRSDGN
;
A
#
# COMPACT_ATOMS: atom_id res chain seq x y z
N VAL A 1 -4.12 34.96 -11.89
CA VAL A 1 -4.07 33.50 -11.65
C VAL A 1 -2.61 33.09 -11.61
N ILE A 2 -2.16 32.56 -10.50
CA ILE A 2 -0.81 32.03 -10.33
C ILE A 2 -0.89 30.53 -10.68
N SER A 3 -0.13 30.09 -11.67
CA SER A 3 -0.04 28.69 -12.08
C SER A 3 1.40 28.20 -11.88
N GLN A 4 1.57 26.92 -11.64
CA GLN A 4 2.87 26.27 -11.60
C GLN A 4 3.08 25.40 -12.87
N PRO A 5 4.12 25.65 -13.64
CA PRO A 5 5.00 26.84 -13.65
C PRO A 5 4.23 28.10 -14.08
N GLN A 6 4.79 29.29 -13.80
CA GLN A 6 4.21 30.59 -14.18
C GLN A 6 4.35 30.87 -15.68
N ASP A 7 3.91 29.96 -16.51
CA ASP A 7 3.94 30.08 -17.97
C ASP A 7 2.63 29.57 -18.55
N SER A 8 1.97 30.39 -19.36
CA SER A 8 0.68 30.05 -19.97
C SER A 8 0.75 28.91 -20.99
N ALA A 9 1.94 28.55 -21.50
CA ALA A 9 2.13 27.50 -22.48
C ALA A 9 2.61 26.18 -21.84
N LEU A 10 3.29 26.24 -20.69
CA LEU A 10 3.88 25.11 -19.98
C LEU A 10 3.09 24.71 -18.72
N ILE A 11 1.89 25.25 -18.51
CA ILE A 11 1.06 24.93 -17.34
C ILE A 11 0.79 23.44 -17.29
N ARG A 12 1.32 22.78 -16.26
CA ARG A 12 1.06 21.36 -15.95
C ARG A 12 0.02 21.19 -14.85
N LEU A 13 -0.03 22.14 -13.89
CA LEU A 13 -0.96 22.19 -12.78
C LEU A 13 -1.52 23.61 -12.70
N ASN A 14 -2.80 23.76 -13.00
CA ASN A 14 -3.50 25.06 -12.87
C ASN A 14 -4.81 24.93 -12.09
N SER A 15 -5.13 23.75 -11.61
CA SER A 15 -6.31 23.49 -10.80
C SER A 15 -6.01 22.40 -9.79
N ILE A 16 -6.72 22.40 -8.68
CA ILE A 16 -6.62 21.44 -7.59
C ILE A 16 -7.93 20.67 -7.45
N GLY A 17 -7.86 19.39 -7.05
CA GLY A 17 -9.04 18.56 -6.79
C GLY A 17 -9.39 17.63 -7.94
N GLY A 18 -10.64 17.67 -8.42
CA GLY A 18 -11.18 16.64 -9.30
C GLY A 18 -11.42 15.35 -8.53
N ASP A 19 -10.88 14.24 -9.03
CA ASP A 19 -10.96 12.92 -8.38
C ASP A 19 -10.10 12.82 -7.10
N LYS A 20 -9.22 13.78 -6.87
CA LYS A 20 -8.25 13.75 -5.77
C LYS A 20 -8.71 14.48 -4.51
N TRP A 21 -9.81 15.23 -4.56
CA TRP A 21 -10.37 15.95 -3.43
C TRP A 21 -11.84 15.57 -3.23
N THR A 22 -12.06 14.33 -2.76
CA THR A 22 -13.37 13.67 -2.75
C THR A 22 -13.79 13.11 -1.41
N TYR A 23 -12.84 12.85 -0.50
CA TYR A 23 -13.11 12.17 0.76
C TYR A 23 -13.47 13.16 1.87
N VAL A 24 -14.50 12.80 2.64
CA VAL A 24 -14.97 13.59 3.78
C VAL A 24 -13.82 13.87 4.75
N GLY A 25 -13.69 15.13 5.16
CA GLY A 25 -12.64 15.60 6.04
C GLY A 25 -11.38 16.13 5.34
N GLN A 26 -11.17 15.86 4.05
CA GLN A 26 -10.10 16.52 3.28
C GLN A 26 -10.41 18.02 3.15
N TRP A 27 -9.42 18.87 3.31
CA TRP A 27 -9.61 20.31 3.22
C TRP A 27 -8.48 21.01 2.47
N ILE A 28 -8.82 22.20 1.94
CA ILE A 28 -7.88 23.13 1.32
C ILE A 28 -8.07 24.48 2.02
N GLU A 29 -6.96 25.12 2.42
CA GLU A 29 -6.98 26.42 3.07
C GLU A 29 -6.16 27.42 2.27
N TYR A 30 -6.71 28.63 2.12
CA TYR A 30 -6.06 29.76 1.47
C TYR A 30 -5.93 30.91 2.45
N THR A 31 -4.78 31.57 2.47
CA THR A 31 -4.52 32.81 3.20
C THR A 31 -4.57 33.99 2.23
N PHE A 32 -5.26 35.04 2.60
CA PHE A 32 -5.40 36.24 1.78
C PHE A 32 -5.52 37.48 2.65
N GLU A 33 -5.31 38.67 2.05
CA GLU A 33 -5.44 39.93 2.73
C GLU A 33 -6.70 40.67 2.27
N ALA A 34 -7.55 41.08 3.25
CA ALA A 34 -8.71 41.94 3.00
C ALA A 34 -8.30 43.44 3.20
N PRO A 35 -8.65 44.34 2.27
CA PRO A 35 -8.24 45.74 2.34
C PRO A 35 -8.95 46.53 3.44
N GLU A 36 -10.16 46.13 3.82
CA GLU A 36 -10.99 46.79 4.85
C GLU A 36 -11.94 45.79 5.52
N ASP A 37 -12.46 46.18 6.69
CA ASP A 37 -13.50 45.39 7.36
C ASP A 37 -14.81 45.45 6.56
N GLY A 38 -15.45 44.32 6.32
CA GLY A 38 -16.70 44.31 5.57
C GLY A 38 -17.22 42.96 5.15
N PHE A 39 -18.35 42.97 4.44
CA PHE A 39 -18.92 41.80 3.86
C PHE A 39 -18.42 41.59 2.44
N TYR A 40 -17.98 40.35 2.15
CA TYR A 40 -17.45 39.97 0.85
C TYR A 40 -18.17 38.73 0.34
N TYR A 41 -18.23 38.55 -0.98
CA TYR A 41 -18.52 37.31 -1.62
C TYR A 41 -17.24 36.53 -1.85
N VAL A 42 -17.29 35.22 -1.61
CA VAL A 42 -16.27 34.25 -2.01
C VAL A 42 -16.73 33.57 -3.28
N VAL A 43 -15.99 33.73 -4.36
CA VAL A 43 -16.34 33.29 -5.71
C VAL A 43 -15.26 32.33 -6.22
N PRO A 44 -15.40 31.02 -6.01
CA PRO A 44 -14.51 30.04 -6.61
C PRO A 44 -14.76 29.90 -8.11
N ARG A 45 -13.70 29.70 -8.90
CA ARG A 45 -13.83 29.16 -10.23
C ARG A 45 -13.72 27.65 -10.09
N SER A 46 -14.84 26.94 -10.26
CA SER A 46 -14.95 25.52 -9.96
C SER A 46 -15.69 24.76 -11.06
N ILE A 47 -15.46 23.44 -11.10
CA ILE A 47 -16.19 22.50 -11.95
C ILE A 47 -16.43 21.19 -11.18
N GLN A 48 -17.64 20.68 -11.27
CA GLN A 48 -18.03 19.36 -10.81
C GLN A 48 -18.63 18.61 -12.00
N ASN A 49 -17.80 17.86 -12.72
CA ASN A 49 -18.19 17.14 -13.95
C ASN A 49 -18.04 15.62 -13.82
N VAL A 50 -17.74 15.11 -12.62
CA VAL A 50 -17.51 13.69 -12.37
C VAL A 50 -18.79 12.96 -12.01
N THR A 51 -19.62 13.53 -11.12
CA THR A 51 -20.82 12.87 -10.62
C THR A 51 -22.09 13.58 -11.10
N SER A 52 -22.72 13.04 -12.14
CA SER A 52 -23.99 13.55 -12.62
C SER A 52 -25.15 13.20 -11.68
N GLY A 53 -26.18 14.06 -11.65
CA GLY A 53 -27.41 13.81 -10.89
C GLY A 53 -27.33 14.06 -9.37
N LYS A 54 -26.18 14.53 -8.87
CA LYS A 54 -26.04 15.00 -7.48
C LYS A 54 -25.17 16.25 -7.42
N TYR A 55 -25.35 17.05 -6.36
CA TYR A 55 -24.42 18.10 -6.00
C TYR A 55 -23.35 17.54 -5.05
N VAL A 56 -22.22 18.26 -4.95
CA VAL A 56 -21.20 18.02 -3.94
C VAL A 56 -21.17 19.15 -2.92
N SER A 57 -20.75 18.87 -1.70
CA SER A 57 -20.82 19.83 -0.60
C SER A 57 -19.45 20.13 0.00
N ARG A 58 -19.31 21.35 0.49
CA ARG A 58 -18.15 21.78 1.27
C ARG A 58 -18.60 22.52 2.53
N LYS A 59 -17.90 22.27 3.61
CA LYS A 59 -18.00 23.06 4.84
C LYS A 59 -16.98 24.18 4.79
N ILE A 60 -17.40 25.42 5.08
CA ILE A 60 -16.56 26.59 4.96
C ILE A 60 -16.19 27.10 6.34
N TYR A 61 -14.90 27.37 6.50
CA TYR A 61 -14.38 28.05 7.68
C TYR A 61 -13.74 29.37 7.27
N ILE A 62 -13.95 30.39 8.09
CA ILE A 62 -13.27 31.69 8.00
C ILE A 62 -12.48 31.88 9.30
N ASN A 63 -11.18 32.08 9.19
CA ASN A 63 -10.28 32.23 10.34
C ASN A 63 -10.41 31.10 11.37
N GLY A 64 -10.60 29.86 10.90
CA GLY A 64 -10.71 28.63 11.71
C GLY A 64 -12.11 28.35 12.27
N GLU A 65 -13.10 29.22 12.07
CA GLU A 65 -14.46 29.05 12.58
C GLU A 65 -15.50 28.97 11.46
N VAL A 66 -16.58 28.20 11.67
CA VAL A 66 -17.73 28.19 10.75
C VAL A 66 -18.56 29.44 11.02
N PRO A 67 -18.66 30.39 10.06
CA PRO A 67 -19.21 31.72 10.34
C PRO A 67 -20.73 31.75 10.58
N PHE A 68 -21.47 30.79 10.02
CA PHE A 68 -22.91 30.63 10.19
C PHE A 68 -23.33 29.19 9.80
N THR A 69 -24.52 28.76 10.20
CA THR A 69 -24.97 27.36 10.07
C THR A 69 -24.95 26.87 8.62
N GLU A 70 -25.40 27.70 7.67
CA GLU A 70 -25.52 27.35 6.26
C GLU A 70 -24.14 27.11 5.60
N ALA A 71 -23.07 27.65 6.17
CA ALA A 71 -21.68 27.41 5.71
C ALA A 71 -21.23 25.94 5.89
N ASN A 72 -21.98 25.14 6.67
CA ASN A 72 -21.77 23.67 6.72
C ASN A 72 -22.30 22.93 5.48
N TYR A 73 -23.12 23.58 4.66
CA TYR A 73 -23.89 22.95 3.57
C TYR A 73 -23.69 23.67 2.24
N THR A 74 -22.49 24.25 2.03
CA THR A 74 -22.18 24.91 0.76
C THR A 74 -22.27 23.93 -0.39
N ARG A 75 -23.00 24.30 -1.44
CA ARG A 75 -23.39 23.44 -2.54
C ARG A 75 -22.67 23.78 -3.85
N PHE A 76 -22.24 22.72 -4.57
CA PHE A 76 -21.68 22.81 -5.92
C PHE A 76 -22.43 21.82 -6.84
N ASP A 77 -23.25 22.37 -7.72
CA ASP A 77 -24.05 21.57 -8.64
C ASP A 77 -23.23 20.99 -9.78
N PHE A 78 -23.68 19.85 -10.34
CA PHE A 78 -23.07 19.26 -11.52
C PHE A 78 -23.02 20.25 -12.69
N SER A 79 -21.88 20.33 -13.34
CA SER A 79 -21.68 21.13 -14.54
C SER A 79 -20.51 20.58 -15.35
N ASP A 80 -20.67 20.45 -16.63
CA ASP A 80 -19.64 20.09 -17.61
C ASP A 80 -18.78 21.30 -18.05
N THR A 81 -19.08 22.49 -17.53
CA THR A 81 -18.34 23.74 -17.77
C THR A 81 -17.93 24.40 -16.48
N TRP A 82 -16.83 25.13 -16.52
CA TRP A 82 -16.36 25.94 -15.39
C TRP A 82 -17.37 27.01 -15.03
N LYS A 83 -17.59 27.21 -13.73
CA LYS A 83 -18.46 28.22 -13.14
C LYS A 83 -17.70 29.15 -12.21
N THR A 84 -18.21 30.39 -12.09
CA THR A 84 -17.75 31.41 -11.15
C THR A 84 -18.93 31.92 -10.33
N ASP A 85 -19.58 31.00 -9.61
CA ASP A 85 -20.70 31.32 -8.73
C ASP A 85 -20.18 31.64 -7.33
N ALA A 86 -20.81 32.59 -6.62
CA ALA A 86 -20.52 32.81 -5.21
C ALA A 86 -20.93 31.58 -4.40
N LEU A 87 -20.20 31.30 -3.30
CA LEU A 87 -20.56 30.21 -2.39
C LEU A 87 -22.02 30.38 -1.93
N ASN A 88 -22.79 29.28 -1.98
CA ASN A 88 -24.24 29.27 -1.73
C ASN A 88 -24.72 27.91 -1.21
N ASP A 89 -25.97 27.83 -0.76
CA ASP A 89 -26.68 26.62 -0.34
C ASP A 89 -27.58 26.00 -1.43
N GLY A 90 -27.48 26.49 -2.67
CA GLY A 90 -28.35 26.16 -3.80
C GLY A 90 -29.52 27.14 -3.98
N THR A 91 -29.74 28.05 -3.03
CA THR A 91 -30.80 29.08 -3.05
C THR A 91 -30.29 30.47 -2.75
N THR A 92 -29.39 30.62 -1.78
CA THR A 92 -28.92 31.90 -1.24
C THR A 92 -27.41 32.00 -1.33
N GLU A 93 -26.91 33.07 -1.92
CA GLU A 93 -25.47 33.38 -1.95
C GLU A 93 -24.99 33.88 -0.59
N PHE A 94 -23.86 33.37 -0.14
CA PHE A 94 -23.29 33.69 1.15
C PHE A 94 -22.45 34.96 1.11
N LYS A 95 -22.57 35.78 2.16
CA LYS A 95 -21.70 36.91 2.42
C LYS A 95 -20.90 36.65 3.70
N PHE A 96 -19.59 36.72 3.59
CA PHE A 96 -18.66 36.49 4.70
C PHE A 96 -18.15 37.81 5.21
N PHE A 97 -18.20 38.01 6.53
CA PHE A 97 -17.57 39.15 7.17
C PHE A 97 -16.07 38.87 7.31
N LEU A 98 -15.24 39.74 6.77
CA LEU A 98 -13.78 39.65 6.81
C LEU A 98 -13.23 40.85 7.55
N ASN A 99 -12.22 40.62 8.39
CA ASN A 99 -11.49 41.72 9.05
C ASN A 99 -10.41 42.25 8.12
N LYS A 100 -10.07 43.51 8.25
CA LYS A 100 -8.94 44.10 7.54
C LYS A 100 -7.64 43.39 7.89
N GLY A 101 -6.83 43.09 6.88
CA GLY A 101 -5.57 42.35 7.00
C GLY A 101 -5.72 40.87 6.65
N ILE A 102 -4.89 40.01 7.25
CA ILE A 102 -4.78 38.58 6.92
C ILE A 102 -6.01 37.83 7.42
N ASN A 103 -6.62 37.08 6.52
CA ASN A 103 -7.71 36.12 6.79
C ASN A 103 -7.38 34.80 6.16
N THR A 104 -8.01 33.74 6.67
CA THR A 104 -7.96 32.40 6.07
C THR A 104 -9.36 31.95 5.66
N ILE A 105 -9.43 31.19 4.56
CA ILE A 105 -10.61 30.46 4.15
C ILE A 105 -10.26 29.00 3.94
N ARG A 106 -10.98 28.10 4.63
CA ARG A 106 -10.86 26.65 4.46
C ARG A 106 -12.13 26.08 3.87
N LEU A 107 -11.97 25.23 2.86
CA LEU A 107 -13.05 24.44 2.25
C LEU A 107 -12.80 22.98 2.59
N GLU A 108 -13.66 22.38 3.41
CA GLU A 108 -13.58 20.99 3.85
C GLU A 108 -14.65 20.16 3.15
N VAL A 109 -14.28 18.98 2.65
CA VAL A 109 -15.21 18.03 2.03
C VAL A 109 -16.23 17.54 3.07
N ALA A 110 -17.50 17.71 2.77
CA ALA A 110 -18.61 17.32 3.63
C ALA A 110 -19.73 16.70 2.82
N LEU A 111 -20.55 15.86 3.46
CA LEU A 111 -21.72 15.23 2.80
C LEU A 111 -22.95 16.15 2.79
N GLY A 112 -22.94 17.25 3.53
CA GLY A 112 -24.06 18.16 3.63
C GLY A 112 -25.35 17.45 4.08
N ASP A 113 -26.47 17.73 3.40
CA ASP A 113 -27.78 17.14 3.70
C ASP A 113 -27.85 15.61 3.47
N LEU A 114 -26.87 15.03 2.74
CA LEU A 114 -26.84 13.60 2.46
C LEU A 114 -26.31 12.79 3.65
N ALA A 115 -25.58 13.40 4.61
CA ALA A 115 -24.90 12.70 5.68
C ALA A 115 -25.81 11.76 6.49
N GLY A 116 -26.96 12.25 6.96
CA GLY A 116 -27.91 11.47 7.73
C GLY A 116 -28.58 10.34 6.96
N LEU A 117 -28.85 10.58 5.66
CA LEU A 117 -29.46 9.58 4.78
C LEU A 117 -28.51 8.46 4.45
N LEU A 118 -27.25 8.78 4.11
CA LEU A 118 -26.20 7.78 3.83
C LEU A 118 -25.87 6.94 5.05
N SER A 119 -25.78 7.54 6.24
CA SER A 119 -25.58 6.81 7.50
C SER A 119 -26.74 5.83 7.81
N THR A 120 -28.00 6.22 7.47
CA THR A 120 -29.14 5.33 7.61
C THR A 120 -29.06 4.14 6.66
N ILE A 121 -28.66 4.35 5.40
CA ILE A 121 -28.44 3.26 4.44
C ILE A 121 -27.29 2.36 4.85
N GLU A 122 -26.18 2.90 5.36
CA GLU A 122 -25.05 2.13 5.90
C GLU A 122 -25.51 1.20 7.04
N THR A 123 -26.28 1.71 7.98
CA THR A 123 -26.87 0.91 9.08
C THR A 123 -27.79 -0.18 8.54
N SER A 124 -28.64 0.16 7.55
CA SER A 124 -29.54 -0.81 6.89
C SER A 124 -28.77 -1.89 6.16
N LEU A 125 -27.70 -1.54 5.44
CA LEU A 125 -26.85 -2.48 4.72
C LEU A 125 -26.19 -3.47 5.68
N ASN A 126 -25.63 -2.99 6.81
CA ASN A 126 -25.04 -3.84 7.84
C ASN A 126 -26.08 -4.80 8.47
N THR A 127 -27.30 -4.30 8.70
CA THR A 127 -28.42 -5.11 9.20
C THR A 127 -28.82 -6.20 8.20
N CYS A 128 -28.96 -5.84 6.91
CA CYS A 128 -29.28 -6.80 5.85
C CYS A 128 -28.18 -7.84 5.64
N ASN A 129 -26.91 -7.47 5.76
CA ASN A 129 -25.78 -8.41 5.76
C ASN A 129 -25.84 -9.39 6.93
N SER A 130 -26.27 -8.94 8.12
CA SER A 130 -26.51 -9.85 9.27
C SER A 130 -27.64 -10.83 8.97
N TYR A 131 -28.74 -10.41 8.34
CA TYR A 131 -29.83 -11.31 7.92
C TYR A 131 -29.35 -12.32 6.87
N TYR A 132 -28.59 -11.89 5.89
CA TYR A 132 -27.97 -12.78 4.90
C TYR A 132 -27.13 -13.87 5.57
N ARG A 133 -26.25 -13.51 6.52
CA ARG A 133 -25.42 -14.49 7.26
C ARG A 133 -26.27 -15.48 8.07
N LYS A 134 -27.32 -15.01 8.78
CA LYS A 134 -28.23 -15.89 9.54
C LYS A 134 -28.95 -16.90 8.65
N ILE A 135 -29.33 -16.51 7.44
CA ILE A 135 -29.91 -17.43 6.45
C ILE A 135 -28.85 -18.42 6.00
N LEU A 136 -27.64 -17.95 5.66
CA LEU A 136 -26.52 -18.75 5.21
C LEU A 136 -26.14 -19.85 6.22
N MET A 137 -26.18 -19.56 7.52
CA MET A 137 -25.96 -20.54 8.59
C MET A 137 -26.95 -21.72 8.57
N ILE A 138 -28.17 -21.51 8.04
CA ILE A 138 -29.21 -22.56 7.96
C ILE A 138 -29.16 -23.30 6.63
N THR A 139 -28.90 -22.56 5.54
CA THR A 139 -29.03 -23.06 4.18
C THR A 139 -27.75 -23.60 3.59
N GLY A 140 -26.60 -23.12 4.06
CA GLY A 140 -25.35 -23.24 3.32
C GLY A 140 -25.25 -22.23 2.17
N PRO A 141 -24.08 -22.20 1.47
CA PRO A 141 -23.82 -21.27 0.37
C PRO A 141 -24.66 -21.54 -0.88
N ASP A 142 -25.01 -22.80 -1.13
CA ASP A 142 -25.81 -23.27 -2.27
C ASP A 142 -27.10 -23.94 -1.74
N PRO A 143 -28.12 -23.13 -1.40
CA PRO A 143 -29.36 -23.67 -0.83
C PRO A 143 -30.15 -24.45 -1.87
N ASP A 144 -30.71 -25.58 -1.47
CA ASP A 144 -31.68 -26.31 -2.27
C ASP A 144 -33.01 -25.54 -2.33
N GLU A 145 -33.36 -25.05 -3.52
CA GLU A 145 -34.56 -24.22 -3.75
C GLU A 145 -35.89 -24.94 -3.47
N TYR A 146 -35.86 -26.26 -3.44
CA TYR A 146 -37.04 -27.11 -3.23
C TYR A 146 -37.18 -27.62 -1.78
N ARG A 147 -36.18 -27.34 -0.94
CA ARG A 147 -36.18 -27.74 0.45
C ARG A 147 -36.95 -26.74 1.32
N ASP A 148 -37.85 -27.25 2.17
CA ASP A 148 -38.50 -26.45 3.22
C ASP A 148 -37.55 -26.28 4.43
N TYR A 149 -36.96 -25.11 4.56
CA TYR A 149 -36.06 -24.75 5.66
C TYR A 149 -36.80 -24.27 6.92
N ARG A 150 -38.12 -24.11 6.87
CA ARG A 150 -38.97 -23.64 7.98
C ARG A 150 -38.55 -22.31 8.58
N PHE A 151 -38.17 -21.34 7.74
CA PHE A 151 -37.67 -20.02 8.15
C PHE A 151 -38.65 -19.28 9.06
N GLU A 152 -39.96 -19.41 8.86
CA GLU A 152 -41.00 -18.80 9.69
C GLU A 152 -40.88 -19.26 11.14
N ARG A 153 -40.43 -20.46 11.40
CA ARG A 153 -40.25 -21.01 12.72
C ARG A 153 -38.87 -20.73 13.30
N LEU A 154 -37.84 -20.83 12.46
CA LEU A 154 -36.46 -20.75 12.92
C LEU A 154 -35.97 -19.30 13.09
N MET A 155 -36.48 -18.36 12.25
CA MET A 155 -36.00 -16.97 12.28
C MET A 155 -37.12 -15.94 12.03
N PRO A 156 -38.25 -15.97 12.79
CA PRO A 156 -39.39 -15.05 12.58
C PRO A 156 -38.96 -13.58 12.70
N GLU A 157 -37.98 -13.26 13.56
CA GLU A 157 -37.50 -11.89 13.75
C GLU A 157 -36.70 -11.39 12.55
N VAL A 158 -35.99 -12.27 11.81
CA VAL A 158 -35.30 -11.90 10.57
C VAL A 158 -36.31 -11.53 9.49
N LEU A 159 -37.36 -12.33 9.33
CA LEU A 159 -38.42 -12.05 8.32
C LEU A 159 -39.11 -10.70 8.61
N LYS A 160 -39.46 -10.44 9.87
CA LYS A 160 -40.02 -9.16 10.30
C LYS A 160 -39.02 -8.01 10.09
N GLY A 161 -37.77 -8.22 10.45
CA GLY A 161 -36.70 -7.25 10.27
C GLY A 161 -36.48 -6.89 8.80
N MET A 162 -36.50 -7.85 7.88
CA MET A 162 -36.43 -7.58 6.44
C MET A 162 -37.53 -6.60 5.98
N LEU A 163 -38.78 -6.81 6.41
CA LEU A 163 -39.88 -5.90 6.07
C LEU A 163 -39.68 -4.50 6.68
N GLN A 164 -39.12 -4.41 7.90
CA GLN A 164 -38.77 -3.11 8.50
C GLN A 164 -37.68 -2.38 7.69
N GLN A 165 -36.66 -3.11 7.19
CA GLN A 165 -35.63 -2.51 6.34
C GLN A 165 -36.19 -2.00 5.01
N VAL A 166 -37.21 -2.66 4.44
CA VAL A 166 -37.91 -2.16 3.25
C VAL A 166 -38.49 -0.77 3.50
N ASP A 167 -39.18 -0.57 4.64
CA ASP A 167 -39.78 0.72 4.98
C ASP A 167 -38.71 1.81 5.18
N ILE A 168 -37.61 1.48 5.87
CA ILE A 168 -36.50 2.41 6.14
C ILE A 168 -35.84 2.84 4.81
N ILE A 169 -35.46 1.89 3.98
CA ILE A 169 -34.77 2.15 2.72
C ILE A 169 -35.66 2.95 1.74
N ASN A 170 -36.96 2.63 1.65
CA ASN A 170 -37.92 3.36 0.84
C ASN A 170 -38.07 4.82 1.30
N ASN A 171 -38.13 5.06 2.62
CA ASN A 171 -38.20 6.42 3.16
C ASN A 171 -36.94 7.23 2.79
N VAL A 172 -35.74 6.64 2.89
CA VAL A 172 -34.51 7.30 2.46
C VAL A 172 -34.52 7.55 0.96
N SER A 173 -34.95 6.60 0.13
CA SER A 173 -35.07 6.75 -1.32
C SER A 173 -35.95 7.93 -1.70
N ASP A 174 -37.09 8.11 -1.03
CA ASP A 174 -38.00 9.25 -1.28
C ASP A 174 -37.41 10.59 -0.85
N GLN A 175 -36.62 10.61 0.24
CA GLN A 175 -35.89 11.83 0.67
C GLN A 175 -34.77 12.18 -0.30
N LEU A 176 -33.98 11.19 -0.73
CA LEU A 176 -32.93 11.38 -1.74
C LEU A 176 -33.51 11.95 -3.05
N ALA A 177 -34.64 11.41 -3.51
CA ALA A 177 -35.30 11.90 -4.72
C ALA A 177 -35.73 13.37 -4.62
N LYS A 178 -36.07 13.84 -3.42
CA LYS A 178 -36.40 15.28 -3.19
C LYS A 178 -35.15 16.16 -3.25
N ILE A 179 -34.03 15.68 -2.72
CA ILE A 179 -32.75 16.41 -2.68
C ILE A 179 -32.11 16.45 -4.07
N THR A 180 -32.14 15.34 -4.82
CA THR A 180 -31.51 15.20 -6.15
C THR A 180 -32.41 15.66 -7.31
N GLY A 181 -33.66 15.99 -7.05
CA GLY A 181 -34.60 16.46 -8.04
C GLY A 181 -35.27 15.37 -8.89
N GLY A 182 -35.14 14.11 -8.54
CA GLY A 182 -35.78 12.99 -9.20
C GLY A 182 -35.28 11.61 -8.84
N LYS A 183 -36.03 10.56 -9.18
CA LYS A 183 -35.59 9.16 -9.04
C LYS A 183 -34.64 8.83 -10.21
N GLY A 184 -33.36 9.12 -10.05
CA GLY A 184 -32.32 8.75 -11.03
C GLY A 184 -31.82 7.32 -10.82
N GLU A 185 -30.67 7.01 -11.41
CA GLU A 185 -29.97 5.71 -11.30
C GLU A 185 -29.72 5.30 -9.84
N SER A 186 -29.54 6.28 -8.95
CA SER A 186 -29.38 6.09 -7.50
C SER A 186 -30.57 5.37 -6.84
N ALA A 187 -31.78 5.56 -7.32
CA ALA A 187 -32.97 4.91 -6.78
C ALA A 187 -33.04 3.42 -7.16
N ALA A 188 -32.48 3.03 -8.30
CA ALA A 188 -32.56 1.66 -8.79
C ALA A 188 -31.80 0.65 -7.90
N ALA A 189 -30.67 1.04 -7.31
CA ALA A 189 -29.94 0.19 -6.37
C ALA A 189 -30.74 -0.09 -5.10
N LEU A 190 -31.34 0.95 -4.53
CA LEU A 190 -32.20 0.85 -3.35
C LEU A 190 -33.48 0.01 -3.64
N GLU A 191 -34.11 0.21 -4.78
CA GLU A 191 -35.32 -0.50 -5.19
C GLU A 191 -35.08 -2.02 -5.38
N LYS A 192 -33.95 -2.42 -5.97
CA LYS A 192 -33.59 -3.84 -6.13
C LYS A 192 -33.47 -4.54 -4.79
N VAL A 193 -32.82 -3.92 -3.81
CA VAL A 193 -32.71 -4.47 -2.45
C VAL A 193 -34.07 -4.56 -1.78
N THR A 194 -34.87 -3.50 -1.81
CA THR A 194 -36.18 -3.49 -1.15
C THR A 194 -37.14 -4.50 -1.73
N LEU A 195 -37.22 -4.65 -3.06
CA LEU A 195 -38.05 -5.66 -3.73
C LEU A 195 -37.65 -7.09 -3.34
N THR A 196 -36.34 -7.36 -3.22
CA THR A 196 -35.84 -8.67 -2.82
C THR A 196 -36.16 -8.96 -1.36
N LEU A 197 -35.88 -8.02 -0.44
CA LEU A 197 -36.21 -8.16 0.98
C LEU A 197 -37.71 -8.31 1.20
N GLU A 198 -38.54 -7.55 0.50
CA GLU A 198 -40.00 -7.66 0.56
C GLU A 198 -40.48 -9.05 0.13
N ARG A 199 -39.95 -9.56 -1.01
CA ARG A 199 -40.28 -10.89 -1.49
C ARG A 199 -39.89 -11.98 -0.49
N MET A 200 -38.65 -11.91 0.05
CA MET A 200 -38.14 -12.88 1.02
C MET A 200 -38.91 -12.81 2.35
N GLY A 201 -39.23 -11.61 2.85
CA GLY A 201 -39.97 -11.41 4.09
C GLY A 201 -41.42 -11.84 4.02
N LYS A 202 -42.10 -11.65 2.86
CA LYS A 202 -43.49 -12.05 2.64
C LYS A 202 -43.66 -13.52 2.24
N TYR A 203 -42.68 -14.08 1.55
CA TYR A 203 -42.72 -15.43 1.00
C TYR A 203 -41.44 -16.19 1.39
N PRO A 204 -41.36 -16.73 2.63
CA PRO A 204 -40.16 -17.40 3.15
C PRO A 204 -39.70 -18.60 2.30
N ASP A 205 -40.61 -19.24 1.53
CA ASP A 205 -40.29 -20.30 0.55
C ASP A 205 -39.40 -19.80 -0.61
N LYS A 206 -39.33 -18.51 -0.83
CA LYS A 206 -38.48 -17.88 -1.88
C LYS A 206 -37.09 -17.51 -1.40
N ILE A 207 -36.79 -17.62 -0.12
CA ILE A 207 -35.50 -17.23 0.44
C ILE A 207 -34.36 -17.99 -0.23
N ALA A 208 -34.45 -19.30 -0.36
CA ALA A 208 -33.41 -20.13 -0.96
C ALA A 208 -33.08 -19.68 -2.39
N SER A 209 -34.10 -19.46 -3.24
CA SER A 209 -33.91 -19.02 -4.64
C SER A 209 -33.47 -17.56 -4.79
N GLN A 210 -33.62 -16.74 -3.75
CA GLN A 210 -33.28 -15.31 -3.79
C GLN A 210 -31.97 -14.98 -3.04
N LEU A 211 -31.36 -15.95 -2.37
CA LEU A 211 -30.21 -15.68 -1.48
C LEU A 211 -28.98 -15.12 -2.23
N SER A 212 -28.64 -15.72 -3.37
CA SER A 212 -27.55 -15.23 -4.23
C SER A 212 -27.87 -13.82 -4.78
N THR A 213 -29.10 -13.60 -5.23
CA THR A 213 -29.55 -12.29 -5.71
C THR A 213 -29.48 -11.22 -4.63
N LEU A 214 -29.86 -11.56 -3.38
CA LEU A 214 -29.73 -10.64 -2.24
C LEU A 214 -28.27 -10.26 -2.01
N LYS A 215 -27.35 -11.24 -1.99
CA LYS A 215 -25.90 -11.00 -1.85
C LYS A 215 -25.40 -10.00 -2.89
N ASP A 216 -25.74 -10.23 -4.17
CA ASP A 216 -25.27 -9.38 -5.27
C ASP A 216 -25.82 -7.94 -5.16
N TYR A 217 -27.07 -7.80 -4.73
CA TYR A 217 -27.68 -6.48 -4.55
C TYR A 217 -27.16 -5.75 -3.30
N LEU A 218 -26.82 -6.46 -2.22
CA LEU A 218 -26.16 -5.85 -1.06
C LEU A 218 -24.75 -5.38 -1.42
N ALA A 219 -24.00 -6.15 -2.20
CA ALA A 219 -22.70 -5.73 -2.72
C ALA A 219 -22.81 -4.49 -3.63
N ALA A 220 -23.80 -4.48 -4.54
CA ALA A 220 -24.07 -3.32 -5.39
C ALA A 220 -24.50 -2.08 -4.58
N LEU A 221 -25.30 -2.27 -3.51
CA LEU A 221 -25.68 -1.19 -2.60
C LEU A 221 -24.48 -0.59 -1.86
N GLY A 222 -23.52 -1.41 -1.43
CA GLY A 222 -22.29 -0.92 -0.82
C GLY A 222 -21.44 -0.10 -1.79
N SER A 223 -21.28 -0.54 -3.06
CA SER A 223 -20.58 0.25 -4.09
C SER A 223 -21.31 1.57 -4.36
N TRP A 224 -22.62 1.54 -4.46
CA TRP A 224 -23.44 2.73 -4.59
C TRP A 224 -23.26 3.71 -3.41
N LEU A 225 -23.18 3.20 -2.18
CA LEU A 225 -22.95 4.03 -0.99
C LEU A 225 -21.59 4.75 -1.06
N THR A 226 -20.54 4.05 -1.52
CA THR A 226 -19.22 4.63 -1.76
C THR A 226 -19.27 5.75 -2.79
N ASP A 227 -19.95 5.51 -3.91
CA ASP A 227 -20.12 6.52 -4.98
C ASP A 227 -20.89 7.75 -4.48
N MET A 228 -21.89 7.56 -3.64
CA MET A 228 -22.66 8.67 -3.04
C MET A 228 -21.86 9.46 -2.01
N GLN A 229 -20.94 8.82 -1.28
CA GLN A 229 -20.04 9.49 -0.33
C GLN A 229 -18.92 10.27 -1.02
N SER A 230 -18.57 9.93 -2.24
CA SER A 230 -17.58 10.65 -3.04
C SER A 230 -18.05 12.04 -3.40
N GLN A 231 -17.24 13.07 -3.14
CA GLN A 231 -17.56 14.50 -3.28
C GLN A 231 -16.56 15.24 -4.20
N PRO A 232 -16.36 14.82 -5.47
CA PRO A 232 -15.35 15.38 -6.36
C PRO A 232 -15.66 16.84 -6.71
N LEU A 233 -14.66 17.71 -6.59
CA LEU A 233 -14.74 19.11 -6.98
C LEU A 233 -13.36 19.58 -7.44
N GLN A 234 -13.29 20.27 -8.55
CA GLN A 234 -12.07 20.88 -9.04
C GLN A 234 -12.13 22.41 -8.90
N LEU A 235 -11.09 22.99 -8.34
CA LEU A 235 -10.91 24.42 -8.17
C LEU A 235 -9.72 24.92 -8.98
N ASP A 236 -9.92 26.06 -9.62
CA ASP A 236 -8.85 26.80 -10.31
C ASP A 236 -8.35 27.99 -9.44
N TYR A 237 -9.24 28.89 -9.05
CA TYR A 237 -8.95 30.01 -8.15
C TYR A 237 -10.15 30.35 -7.27
N ILE A 238 -9.90 31.16 -6.25
CA ILE A 238 -10.94 31.78 -5.43
C ILE A 238 -10.77 33.31 -5.51
N ALA A 239 -11.83 34.01 -5.91
CA ALA A 239 -11.89 35.48 -5.88
C ALA A 239 -12.66 35.94 -4.64
N ILE A 240 -12.08 36.86 -3.89
CA ILE A 240 -12.72 37.56 -2.76
C ILE A 240 -13.20 38.91 -3.29
N GLN A 241 -14.51 39.14 -3.29
CA GLN A 241 -15.10 40.28 -3.96
C GLN A 241 -15.99 41.12 -3.06
N ALA A 242 -15.85 42.45 -3.19
CA ALA A 242 -16.83 43.38 -2.60
C ALA A 242 -18.21 43.14 -3.27
N PRO A 243 -19.34 43.37 -2.55
CA PRO A 243 -20.69 43.11 -3.08
C PRO A 243 -21.05 43.92 -4.35
N SER A 244 -20.33 44.99 -4.63
CA SER A 244 -20.53 45.85 -5.82
C SER A 244 -19.62 45.46 -7.02
N ALA A 245 -18.71 44.53 -6.87
CA ALA A 245 -17.78 44.16 -7.92
C ALA A 245 -18.42 43.23 -8.97
N GLU A 246 -18.05 43.39 -10.24
CA GLU A 246 -18.45 42.43 -11.29
C GLU A 246 -17.78 41.09 -11.11
N ARG A 247 -18.51 39.99 -11.35
CA ARG A 247 -17.99 38.63 -11.25
C ARG A 247 -16.96 38.34 -12.34
N PRO A 248 -15.90 37.57 -12.02
CA PRO A 248 -14.97 37.12 -13.05
C PRO A 248 -15.67 36.20 -14.06
N LYS A 249 -15.24 36.28 -15.31
CA LYS A 249 -15.75 35.40 -16.35
C LYS A 249 -15.20 33.98 -16.14
N ALA A 250 -16.07 32.96 -16.25
CA ALA A 250 -15.67 31.57 -16.06
C ALA A 250 -14.69 31.08 -17.14
N ASP A 251 -14.76 31.58 -18.37
CA ASP A 251 -13.99 31.16 -19.53
C ASP A 251 -13.36 32.30 -20.32
N ALA A 252 -12.18 32.05 -20.89
CA ALA A 252 -11.52 32.94 -21.84
C ALA A 252 -12.28 33.01 -23.17
N GLY A 253 -12.11 34.13 -23.91
CA GLY A 253 -12.67 34.32 -25.24
C GLY A 253 -12.15 33.30 -26.27
N PHE A 254 -12.85 33.13 -27.40
CA PHE A 254 -12.46 32.22 -28.47
C PHE A 254 -11.04 32.44 -29.00
N TRP A 255 -10.65 33.70 -29.19
CA TRP A 255 -9.32 34.06 -29.68
C TRP A 255 -8.20 33.77 -28.68
N ASP A 256 -8.45 33.97 -27.38
CA ASP A 256 -7.46 33.67 -26.34
C ASP A 256 -7.25 32.15 -26.22
N LYS A 257 -8.33 31.36 -26.33
CA LYS A 257 -8.24 29.88 -26.39
C LYS A 257 -7.44 29.41 -27.61
N PHE A 258 -7.71 29.96 -28.79
CA PHE A 258 -7.04 29.59 -30.04
C PHE A 258 -5.53 29.90 -30.03
N VAL A 259 -5.15 31.10 -29.59
CA VAL A 259 -3.74 31.47 -29.44
C VAL A 259 -3.04 30.63 -28.38
N GLY A 260 -3.72 30.32 -27.26
CA GLY A 260 -3.20 29.44 -26.22
C GLY A 260 -2.91 28.03 -26.73
N GLU A 261 -3.82 27.44 -27.51
CA GLU A 261 -3.61 26.09 -28.08
C GLU A 261 -2.47 26.04 -29.10
N ILE A 262 -2.31 27.08 -29.93
CA ILE A 262 -1.16 27.18 -30.84
C ILE A 262 0.17 27.25 -30.07
N LYS A 263 0.24 28.05 -29.00
CA LYS A 263 1.42 28.13 -28.16
C LYS A 263 1.75 26.77 -27.50
N LYS A 264 0.75 26.09 -26.92
CA LYS A 264 0.90 24.76 -26.34
C LYS A 264 1.42 23.74 -27.33
N PHE A 265 0.91 23.76 -28.56
CA PHE A 265 1.34 22.88 -29.65
C PHE A 265 2.82 23.04 -29.95
N PHE A 266 3.30 24.28 -30.12
CA PHE A 266 4.73 24.49 -30.39
C PHE A 266 5.63 24.13 -29.21
N VAL A 267 5.23 24.44 -27.98
CA VAL A 267 6.01 24.16 -26.77
C VAL A 267 6.09 22.63 -26.53
N SER A 268 5.07 21.86 -26.91
CA SER A 268 5.05 20.40 -26.71
C SER A 268 6.20 19.67 -27.44
N PHE A 269 6.77 20.24 -28.50
CA PHE A 269 7.91 19.66 -29.21
C PHE A 269 9.25 19.79 -28.45
N PHE A 270 9.32 20.71 -27.49
CA PHE A 270 10.53 20.99 -26.72
C PHE A 270 10.42 20.59 -25.25
N SER A 271 9.28 20.04 -24.83
CA SER A 271 9.05 19.63 -23.45
C SER A 271 9.44 18.18 -23.24
N ASP A 272 10.32 17.92 -22.28
CA ASP A 272 10.58 16.56 -21.79
C ASP A 272 9.42 16.11 -20.88
N TYR A 273 8.59 15.19 -21.38
CA TYR A 273 7.44 14.66 -20.66
C TYR A 273 7.79 13.54 -19.67
N THR A 274 9.02 13.03 -19.71
CA THR A 274 9.48 11.97 -18.79
C THR A 274 10.07 12.53 -17.51
N SER A 275 10.61 13.77 -17.56
CA SER A 275 11.09 14.45 -16.35
C SER A 275 9.94 15.11 -15.59
N VAL A 276 9.89 14.87 -14.28
CA VAL A 276 9.09 15.64 -13.33
C VAL A 276 9.98 16.78 -12.83
N SER A 277 10.33 17.70 -13.73
CA SER A 277 11.26 18.81 -13.45
C SER A 277 10.52 20.02 -12.87
N SER A 278 11.07 20.65 -11.83
CA SER A 278 10.56 21.93 -11.33
C SER A 278 10.98 23.09 -12.22
N SER A 279 10.14 24.11 -12.28
CA SER A 279 10.44 25.38 -12.97
C SER A 279 11.41 26.28 -12.19
N ASN A 280 11.76 25.93 -10.97
CA ASN A 280 12.63 26.74 -10.09
C ASN A 280 14.12 26.45 -10.24
N ASN A 281 14.55 25.67 -11.26
CA ASN A 281 15.96 25.53 -11.56
C ASN A 281 16.57 26.86 -12.04
N GLN A 282 16.82 27.76 -11.11
CA GLN A 282 17.66 28.95 -11.30
C GLN A 282 19.16 28.64 -11.11
N LEU A 283 19.50 27.35 -10.95
CA LEU A 283 20.89 26.91 -10.87
C LEU A 283 21.54 27.03 -12.27
N SER A 284 22.73 27.58 -12.29
CA SER A 284 23.51 27.70 -13.52
C SER A 284 23.83 26.31 -14.08
N SER A 285 24.01 26.20 -15.39
CA SER A 285 24.39 24.92 -16.04
C SER A 285 25.71 24.34 -15.49
N GLU A 286 26.58 25.15 -14.89
CA GLU A 286 27.83 24.71 -14.27
C GLU A 286 27.62 24.04 -12.90
N ASP A 287 26.61 24.43 -12.11
CA ASP A 287 26.30 23.82 -10.82
C ASP A 287 25.59 22.46 -11.01
N TYR A 288 24.83 22.32 -12.11
CA TYR A 288 24.19 21.07 -12.50
C TYR A 288 25.20 19.96 -12.87
N GLU A 289 26.36 20.34 -13.43
CA GLU A 289 27.41 19.39 -13.83
C GLU A 289 28.27 18.89 -12.65
N LYS A 290 28.24 19.59 -11.50
CA LYS A 290 29.22 19.36 -10.41
C LYS A 290 28.77 18.42 -9.29
N ALA A 291 27.48 18.21 -9.07
CA ALA A 291 26.97 17.35 -7.99
C ALA A 291 25.54 16.87 -8.22
N GLY A 292 24.95 17.18 -9.39
CA GLY A 292 23.58 16.80 -9.71
C GLY A 292 23.38 15.31 -9.88
N ILE A 293 22.33 14.77 -9.28
CA ILE A 293 21.97 13.34 -9.35
C ILE A 293 20.67 13.10 -10.10
N GLU A 294 20.59 11.96 -10.75
CA GLU A 294 19.40 11.50 -11.46
C GLU A 294 18.78 10.31 -10.73
N VAL A 295 17.51 10.44 -10.35
CA VAL A 295 16.74 9.46 -9.60
C VAL A 295 15.61 8.92 -10.47
N TRP A 296 15.53 7.60 -10.65
CA TRP A 296 14.45 6.96 -11.38
C TRP A 296 13.47 6.28 -10.44
N THR A 297 12.17 6.46 -10.71
CA THR A 297 11.09 5.73 -10.06
C THR A 297 10.18 5.09 -11.10
N THR A 298 9.65 3.91 -10.77
CA THR A 298 8.63 3.21 -11.58
C THR A 298 7.22 3.38 -11.00
N SER A 299 7.08 4.12 -9.90
CA SER A 299 5.83 4.39 -9.20
C SER A 299 4.86 5.24 -10.04
N SER A 300 3.72 5.60 -9.49
CA SER A 300 2.75 6.45 -10.18
C SER A 300 3.28 7.88 -10.39
N ARG A 301 2.60 8.63 -11.27
CA ARG A 301 2.93 10.04 -11.49
C ARG A 301 2.75 10.90 -10.24
N ASP A 302 1.72 10.59 -9.43
CA ASP A 302 1.45 11.29 -8.18
C ASP A 302 2.60 11.09 -7.18
N HIS A 303 3.13 9.86 -7.06
CA HIS A 303 4.32 9.57 -6.26
C HIS A 303 5.53 10.41 -6.72
N ALA A 304 5.81 10.39 -8.03
CA ALA A 304 6.95 11.14 -8.58
C ALA A 304 6.83 12.66 -8.36
N GLN A 305 5.61 13.20 -8.40
CA GLN A 305 5.35 14.62 -8.12
C GLN A 305 5.57 14.97 -6.66
N ILE A 306 5.12 14.13 -5.72
CA ILE A 306 5.33 14.36 -4.29
C ILE A 306 6.81 14.22 -3.94
N ILE A 307 7.50 13.19 -4.45
CA ILE A 307 8.96 13.06 -4.28
C ILE A 307 9.63 14.35 -4.75
N ARG A 308 9.24 14.88 -5.90
CA ARG A 308 9.78 16.12 -6.44
C ARG A 308 9.52 17.33 -5.55
N SER A 309 8.29 17.47 -5.02
CA SER A 309 7.95 18.56 -4.10
C SER A 309 8.83 18.52 -2.84
N LEU A 310 8.97 17.32 -2.23
CA LEU A 310 9.81 17.15 -1.04
C LEU A 310 11.30 17.43 -1.34
N VAL A 311 11.77 17.08 -2.54
CA VAL A 311 13.13 17.42 -2.98
C VAL A 311 13.32 18.93 -3.06
N ASP A 312 12.36 19.65 -3.66
CA ASP A 312 12.45 21.11 -3.82
C ASP A 312 12.32 21.85 -2.49
N ASP A 313 11.42 21.37 -1.61
CA ASP A 313 11.04 22.07 -0.38
C ASP A 313 11.94 21.73 0.84
N ASP A 314 12.64 20.59 0.85
CA ASP A 314 13.52 20.19 1.98
C ASP A 314 14.93 19.82 1.50
N PHE A 315 15.08 18.90 0.56
CA PHE A 315 16.40 18.37 0.18
C PHE A 315 17.32 19.44 -0.43
N MET A 316 16.83 20.17 -1.43
CA MET A 316 17.61 21.20 -2.12
C MET A 316 17.87 22.41 -1.22
N GLU A 317 16.93 22.76 -0.35
CA GLU A 317 17.14 23.83 0.62
C GLU A 317 18.23 23.46 1.63
N ARG A 318 18.23 22.22 2.10
CA ARG A 318 19.16 21.73 3.13
C ARG A 318 20.55 21.42 2.61
N TYR A 319 20.65 20.74 1.46
CA TYR A 319 21.92 20.21 0.96
C TYR A 319 22.47 20.95 -0.26
N ASN A 320 21.66 21.76 -0.92
CA ASN A 320 22.03 22.48 -2.16
C ASN A 320 22.57 21.57 -3.28
N ILE A 321 22.04 20.34 -3.36
CA ILE A 321 22.39 19.33 -4.38
C ILE A 321 21.24 19.23 -5.37
N PRO A 322 21.45 19.46 -6.68
CA PRO A 322 20.41 19.33 -7.69
C PRO A 322 19.97 17.87 -7.89
N VAL A 323 18.65 17.64 -7.94
CA VAL A 323 18.08 16.31 -8.17
C VAL A 323 17.09 16.32 -9.33
N THR A 324 17.28 15.40 -10.27
CA THR A 324 16.33 15.18 -11.38
C THR A 324 15.57 13.88 -11.13
N VAL A 325 14.29 13.97 -10.84
CA VAL A 325 13.40 12.80 -10.67
C VAL A 325 12.75 12.46 -12.01
N LYS A 326 12.92 11.21 -12.47
CA LYS A 326 12.31 10.69 -13.70
C LYS A 326 11.38 9.53 -13.41
N LEU A 327 10.19 9.59 -14.00
CA LEU A 327 9.26 8.47 -14.03
C LEU A 327 9.56 7.61 -15.25
N VAL A 328 9.92 6.35 -15.02
CA VAL A 328 10.28 5.40 -16.09
C VAL A 328 9.36 4.18 -16.09
N THR A 329 9.30 3.49 -17.22
CA THR A 329 8.55 2.21 -17.30
C THR A 329 9.37 1.06 -16.75
N GLY A 330 8.68 0.10 -16.09
CA GLY A 330 9.32 -1.11 -15.60
C GLY A 330 10.08 -1.87 -16.70
N GLY A 331 11.20 -2.51 -16.33
CA GLY A 331 12.06 -3.27 -17.24
C GLY A 331 13.10 -2.46 -18.02
N THR A 332 13.08 -1.13 -17.93
CA THR A 332 14.09 -0.27 -18.61
C THR A 332 15.37 -0.10 -17.82
N LEU A 333 15.35 -0.30 -16.51
CA LEU A 333 16.46 0.01 -15.61
C LEU A 333 17.75 -0.77 -15.93
N LEU A 334 17.68 -2.10 -15.98
CA LEU A 334 18.86 -2.93 -16.23
C LEU A 334 19.49 -2.68 -17.62
N PRO A 335 18.73 -2.68 -18.74
CA PRO A 335 19.29 -2.36 -20.04
C PRO A 335 19.95 -0.97 -20.11
N ALA A 336 19.32 0.04 -19.52
CA ALA A 336 19.86 1.41 -19.51
C ALA A 336 21.15 1.49 -18.68
N THR A 337 21.19 0.86 -17.51
CA THR A 337 22.39 0.81 -16.66
C THR A 337 23.55 0.12 -17.37
N LEU A 338 23.32 -1.03 -18.01
CA LEU A 338 24.35 -1.76 -18.75
C LEU A 338 24.83 -0.99 -20.00
N ALA A 339 23.96 -0.15 -20.57
CA ALA A 339 24.32 0.74 -21.69
C ALA A 339 25.04 2.03 -21.22
N GLY A 340 25.19 2.27 -19.91
CA GLY A 340 25.81 3.48 -19.36
C GLY A 340 24.91 4.73 -19.41
N THR A 341 23.59 4.56 -19.58
CA THR A 341 22.58 5.63 -19.65
C THR A 341 21.55 5.52 -18.52
N GLY A 342 21.82 4.70 -17.52
CA GLY A 342 20.96 4.55 -16.34
C GLY A 342 21.08 5.73 -15.38
N PRO A 343 20.25 5.75 -14.31
CA PRO A 343 20.28 6.76 -13.27
C PRO A 343 21.45 6.59 -12.30
N ASP A 344 21.61 7.54 -11.40
CA ASP A 344 22.48 7.40 -10.22
C ASP A 344 21.78 6.55 -9.14
N ILE A 345 20.46 6.76 -8.97
CA ILE A 345 19.63 6.07 -7.97
C ILE A 345 18.39 5.48 -8.64
N SER A 346 18.02 4.26 -8.25
CA SER A 346 16.73 3.65 -8.56
C SER A 346 15.93 3.46 -7.29
N MET A 347 14.65 3.86 -7.30
CA MET A 347 13.70 3.76 -6.20
C MET A 347 12.62 2.72 -6.51
N GLY A 348 12.03 2.12 -5.46
CA GLY A 348 10.87 1.24 -5.54
C GLY A 348 11.15 -0.12 -6.17
N SER A 349 12.38 -0.60 -6.13
CA SER A 349 12.74 -1.93 -6.64
C SER A 349 12.32 -3.03 -5.66
N ASP A 350 11.83 -4.16 -6.18
CA ASP A 350 11.52 -5.32 -5.32
C ASP A 350 12.77 -5.91 -4.67
N GLN A 351 12.60 -6.66 -3.58
CA GLN A 351 13.70 -7.19 -2.77
C GLN A 351 14.67 -8.12 -3.53
N THR A 352 14.24 -8.72 -4.62
CA THR A 352 15.07 -9.64 -5.42
C THR A 352 16.03 -8.88 -6.34
N THR A 353 15.72 -7.64 -6.66
CA THR A 353 16.44 -6.83 -7.64
C THR A 353 17.86 -6.47 -7.21
N PRO A 354 18.15 -6.02 -5.98
CA PRO A 354 19.51 -5.63 -5.57
C PRO A 354 20.54 -6.73 -5.76
N VAL A 355 20.27 -7.93 -5.27
CA VAL A 355 21.18 -9.09 -5.42
C VAL A 355 21.30 -9.52 -6.88
N ASN A 356 20.18 -9.57 -7.61
CA ASN A 356 20.20 -9.91 -9.04
C ASN A 356 20.97 -8.91 -9.91
N TYR A 357 20.99 -7.63 -9.52
CA TYR A 357 21.75 -6.60 -10.24
C TYR A 357 23.21 -6.56 -9.77
N ALA A 358 23.49 -6.86 -8.51
CA ALA A 358 24.85 -6.97 -7.98
C ALA A 358 25.69 -8.01 -8.73
N ILE A 359 25.16 -9.21 -8.91
CA ILE A 359 25.86 -10.27 -9.67
C ILE A 359 26.06 -9.94 -11.16
N ARG A 360 25.33 -8.95 -11.69
CA ARG A 360 25.51 -8.41 -13.05
C ARG A 360 26.33 -7.13 -13.05
N SER A 361 26.88 -6.75 -11.91
CA SER A 361 27.62 -5.49 -11.72
C SER A 361 26.84 -4.26 -12.18
N ALA A 362 25.52 -4.23 -11.99
CA ALA A 362 24.67 -3.11 -12.34
C ALA A 362 24.36 -2.18 -11.16
N VAL A 363 24.59 -2.63 -9.92
CA VAL A 363 24.48 -1.84 -8.68
C VAL A 363 25.79 -1.89 -7.92
N LEU A 364 25.98 -0.92 -7.02
CA LEU A 364 27.19 -0.75 -6.22
C LEU A 364 26.90 -1.06 -4.76
N ALA A 365 27.88 -1.64 -4.07
CA ALA A 365 27.79 -1.86 -2.63
C ALA A 365 27.80 -0.51 -1.88
N LEU A 366 27.10 -0.44 -0.75
CA LEU A 366 26.95 0.76 0.07
C LEU A 366 27.86 0.75 1.32
N ASN A 367 28.41 -0.42 1.69
CA ASN A 367 29.23 -0.64 2.87
C ASN A 367 30.59 -1.27 2.53
N SER A 368 31.07 -1.16 1.31
CA SER A 368 32.34 -1.74 0.89
C SER A 368 32.92 -1.00 -0.32
N ASN A 369 34.22 -0.67 -0.26
CA ASN A 369 34.96 -0.10 -1.41
C ASN A 369 35.28 -1.15 -2.48
N ASP A 370 35.07 -2.43 -2.22
CA ASP A 370 35.18 -3.49 -3.20
C ASP A 370 33.83 -3.67 -3.91
N GLY A 371 33.75 -3.17 -5.14
CA GLY A 371 32.54 -3.17 -5.96
C GLY A 371 31.51 -2.09 -5.60
N GLY A 372 31.91 -1.05 -4.86
CA GLY A 372 31.03 0.04 -4.46
C GLY A 372 31.75 1.12 -3.64
N TYR A 373 31.04 1.67 -2.66
CA TYR A 373 31.51 2.70 -1.74
C TYR A 373 31.24 2.29 -0.28
N ASP A 374 32.16 2.60 0.63
CA ASP A 374 31.93 2.42 2.07
C ASP A 374 31.42 3.74 2.66
N PHE A 375 30.11 3.86 2.81
CA PHE A 375 29.48 5.03 3.42
C PHE A 375 29.48 5.00 4.95
N ASN A 376 30.32 4.16 5.58
CA ASN A 376 30.71 4.31 6.97
C ASN A 376 31.95 5.18 7.15
N ASP A 377 32.74 5.39 6.08
CA ASP A 377 33.92 6.24 6.09
C ASP A 377 33.75 7.48 5.19
N PHE A 378 33.47 8.62 5.81
CA PHE A 378 33.36 9.90 5.11
C PHE A 378 34.68 10.64 4.94
N THR A 379 35.81 10.05 5.34
CA THR A 379 37.14 10.70 5.22
C THR A 379 37.46 11.18 3.80
N PRO A 380 37.09 10.46 2.71
CA PRO A 380 37.34 10.93 1.34
C PRO A 380 36.59 12.20 0.94
N TYR A 381 35.49 12.53 1.67
CA TYR A 381 34.57 13.61 1.31
C TYR A 381 34.72 14.87 2.16
N LYS A 382 35.45 14.82 3.29
CA LYS A 382 35.57 15.92 4.28
C LYS A 382 36.13 17.21 3.73
N ASP A 383 37.06 17.14 2.81
CA ASP A 383 37.70 18.31 2.20
C ASP A 383 37.04 18.77 0.90
N ASN A 384 35.97 18.06 0.44
CA ASN A 384 35.26 18.43 -0.76
C ASN A 384 34.44 19.71 -0.53
N PRO A 385 34.60 20.75 -1.36
CA PRO A 385 33.88 22.02 -1.18
C PRO A 385 32.37 21.89 -1.20
N VAL A 386 31.80 20.87 -1.85
CA VAL A 386 30.36 20.60 -1.93
C VAL A 386 29.83 20.06 -0.61
N TYR A 387 30.62 19.21 0.08
CA TYR A 387 30.12 18.42 1.21
C TYR A 387 30.59 18.90 2.59
N LYS A 388 31.70 19.65 2.67
CA LYS A 388 32.34 20.05 3.93
C LYS A 388 31.44 20.73 4.95
N ASP A 389 30.44 21.47 4.49
CA ASP A 389 29.53 22.25 5.33
C ASP A 389 28.25 21.48 5.70
N ILE A 390 28.03 20.30 5.11
CA ILE A 390 26.81 19.48 5.28
C ILE A 390 27.11 18.04 5.77
N ILE A 391 28.37 17.62 5.76
CA ILE A 391 28.78 16.23 6.03
C ILE A 391 28.46 15.79 7.47
N ASP A 392 28.47 16.73 8.43
CA ASP A 392 28.14 16.44 9.83
C ASP A 392 26.62 16.17 10.04
N ASP A 393 25.79 16.50 9.04
CA ASP A 393 24.34 16.25 9.02
C ASP A 393 23.97 15.00 8.22
N VAL A 394 24.95 14.19 7.80
CA VAL A 394 24.74 12.98 6.99
C VAL A 394 25.00 11.74 7.85
N ASP A 395 24.00 10.87 7.94
CA ASP A 395 24.13 9.59 8.65
C ASP A 395 24.97 8.59 7.85
N THR A 396 25.79 7.84 8.56
CA THR A 396 26.56 6.72 8.00
C THR A 396 25.64 5.56 7.62
N PHE A 397 26.16 4.61 6.82
CA PHE A 397 25.39 3.42 6.44
C PHE A 397 24.88 2.65 7.68
N ASP A 398 25.72 2.44 8.69
CA ASP A 398 25.33 1.73 9.91
C ASP A 398 24.30 2.49 10.77
N GLU A 399 24.26 3.83 10.68
CA GLU A 399 23.22 4.63 11.34
C GLU A 399 21.90 4.51 10.59
N VAL A 400 21.93 4.54 9.26
CA VAL A 400 20.75 4.38 8.42
C VAL A 400 20.10 3.00 8.60
N THR A 401 20.90 1.93 8.70
CA THR A 401 20.36 0.57 8.89
C THR A 401 19.57 0.39 10.18
N LYS A 402 19.86 1.17 11.23
CA LYS A 402 19.13 1.14 12.51
C LYS A 402 17.69 1.66 12.44
N ARG A 403 17.32 2.32 11.35
CA ARG A 403 15.97 2.83 11.11
C ARG A 403 14.96 1.72 10.78
N PHE A 404 15.44 0.56 10.38
CA PHE A 404 14.66 -0.55 9.85
C PHE A 404 14.61 -1.73 10.83
N ALA A 405 13.68 -2.66 10.58
CA ALA A 405 13.69 -3.94 11.27
C ALA A 405 15.03 -4.67 11.00
N PRO A 406 15.62 -5.37 12.01
CA PRO A 406 16.95 -5.96 11.87
C PRO A 406 17.15 -6.84 10.64
N THR A 407 16.11 -7.59 10.25
CA THR A 407 16.16 -8.50 9.10
C THR A 407 15.83 -7.84 7.75
N ALA A 408 15.44 -6.56 7.75
CA ALA A 408 15.06 -5.86 6.52
C ALA A 408 16.19 -5.69 5.50
N MET A 409 17.44 -5.73 5.98
CA MET A 409 18.65 -5.67 5.15
C MET A 409 19.05 -7.04 4.56
N GLU A 410 18.56 -8.15 5.10
CA GLU A 410 18.96 -9.50 4.67
C GLU A 410 18.74 -9.76 3.17
N PRO A 411 17.57 -9.49 2.58
CA PRO A 411 17.36 -9.72 1.14
C PRO A 411 18.16 -8.78 0.24
N LEU A 412 18.68 -7.67 0.79
CA LEU A 412 19.45 -6.67 0.04
C LEU A 412 20.95 -6.88 0.15
N THR A 413 21.37 -7.90 0.90
CA THR A 413 22.78 -8.17 1.23
C THR A 413 23.21 -9.51 0.64
N LEU A 414 24.36 -9.53 -0.02
CA LEU A 414 24.98 -10.73 -0.54
C LEU A 414 26.44 -10.78 -0.03
N TYR A 415 26.79 -11.82 0.73
CA TYR A 415 28.13 -12.02 1.32
C TYR A 415 28.68 -10.79 2.05
N GLY A 416 27.84 -10.20 2.91
CA GLY A 416 28.20 -9.06 3.73
C GLY A 416 28.21 -7.70 3.01
N LYS A 417 27.98 -7.66 1.70
CA LYS A 417 27.87 -6.42 0.93
C LYS A 417 26.39 -6.07 0.71
N SER A 418 25.98 -4.88 1.13
CA SER A 418 24.60 -4.40 0.97
C SER A 418 24.47 -3.56 -0.31
N TYR A 419 23.50 -3.89 -1.13
CA TYR A 419 23.28 -3.32 -2.46
C TYR A 419 22.02 -2.45 -2.56
N GLY A 420 21.46 -2.10 -1.41
CA GLY A 420 20.32 -1.21 -1.32
C GLY A 420 19.96 -0.89 0.12
N VAL A 421 19.05 0.06 0.30
CA VAL A 421 18.41 0.36 1.58
C VAL A 421 16.90 0.19 1.46
N PRO A 422 16.21 -0.33 2.49
CA PRO A 422 14.76 -0.49 2.46
C PRO A 422 14.02 0.85 2.33
N GLU A 423 12.97 0.88 1.51
CA GLU A 423 12.03 2.00 1.41
C GLU A 423 10.68 1.64 2.04
N ASN A 424 10.10 0.53 1.58
CA ASN A 424 8.83 0.03 2.07
C ASN A 424 9.02 -1.37 2.64
N MET A 425 8.14 -1.74 3.56
CA MET A 425 8.09 -3.08 4.11
C MET A 425 6.64 -3.53 4.26
N GLY A 426 6.30 -4.67 3.65
CA GLY A 426 5.02 -5.36 3.82
C GLY A 426 5.22 -6.61 4.66
N PHE A 427 4.24 -6.97 5.48
CA PHE A 427 4.24 -8.19 6.28
C PHE A 427 2.81 -8.68 6.53
N SER A 428 2.67 -9.97 6.78
CA SER A 428 1.36 -10.56 7.04
C SER A 428 0.87 -10.22 8.43
N MET A 429 -0.45 -9.93 8.52
CA MET A 429 -1.20 -9.78 9.76
C MET A 429 -2.50 -10.58 9.69
N MET A 430 -3.16 -10.77 10.80
CA MET A 430 -4.45 -11.43 10.86
C MET A 430 -5.57 -10.39 10.87
N PHE A 431 -6.38 -10.36 9.80
CA PHE A 431 -7.58 -9.53 9.67
C PHE A 431 -8.80 -10.28 10.19
N TYR A 432 -9.67 -9.63 10.96
CA TYR A 432 -10.87 -10.27 11.48
C TYR A 432 -12.07 -9.31 11.60
N ARG A 433 -13.27 -9.87 11.46
CA ARG A 433 -14.54 -9.17 11.64
C ARG A 433 -14.97 -9.24 13.10
N LYS A 434 -14.84 -8.12 13.84
CA LYS A 434 -15.20 -8.02 15.27
C LYS A 434 -16.65 -8.39 15.52
N ASP A 435 -17.56 -7.86 14.72
CA ASP A 435 -18.98 -8.10 14.83
C ASP A 435 -19.34 -9.58 14.72
N ILE A 436 -18.69 -10.29 13.79
CA ILE A 436 -18.94 -11.72 13.55
C ILE A 436 -18.31 -12.59 14.65
N ILE A 437 -17.06 -12.31 15.03
CA ILE A 437 -16.39 -13.06 16.11
C ILE A 437 -17.20 -12.95 17.42
N VAL A 438 -17.70 -11.75 17.74
CA VAL A 438 -18.57 -11.53 18.92
C VAL A 438 -19.92 -12.24 18.76
N GLU A 439 -20.57 -12.18 17.58
CA GLU A 439 -21.85 -12.86 17.30
C GLU A 439 -21.73 -14.39 17.50
N LEU A 440 -20.58 -14.97 17.14
CA LEU A 440 -20.30 -16.39 17.31
C LEU A 440 -19.89 -16.77 18.75
N GLY A 441 -19.70 -15.79 19.63
CA GLY A 441 -19.18 -16.01 20.99
C GLY A 441 -17.74 -16.55 21.00
N ALA A 442 -17.01 -16.33 19.92
CA ALA A 442 -15.63 -16.76 19.74
C ALA A 442 -14.64 -15.68 20.24
N LYS A 443 -13.37 -16.05 20.32
CA LYS A 443 -12.24 -15.15 20.59
C LYS A 443 -11.33 -15.07 19.38
N VAL A 444 -10.66 -13.94 19.25
CA VAL A 444 -9.55 -13.77 18.29
C VAL A 444 -8.38 -14.65 18.77
N PRO A 445 -7.81 -15.52 17.93
CA PRO A 445 -6.78 -16.46 18.37
C PRO A 445 -5.42 -15.78 18.51
N ASP A 446 -4.74 -16.02 19.63
CA ASP A 446 -3.36 -15.59 19.89
C ASP A 446 -2.35 -16.68 19.49
N THR A 447 -2.78 -17.94 19.38
CA THR A 447 -1.94 -19.10 19.04
C THR A 447 -2.55 -19.92 17.91
N TRP A 448 -1.72 -20.74 17.24
CA TRP A 448 -2.19 -21.65 16.19
C TRP A 448 -3.15 -22.70 16.73
N ASP A 449 -3.04 -23.10 17.99
CA ASP A 449 -3.98 -24.05 18.61
C ASP A 449 -5.37 -23.42 18.76
N GLU A 450 -5.44 -22.16 19.18
CA GLU A 450 -6.70 -21.41 19.25
C GLU A 450 -7.25 -21.14 17.84
N PHE A 451 -6.38 -20.82 16.87
CA PHE A 451 -6.78 -20.69 15.47
C PHE A 451 -7.40 -21.99 14.93
N ASN A 452 -6.78 -23.13 15.18
CA ASN A 452 -7.30 -24.43 14.77
C ASN A 452 -8.65 -24.75 15.42
N GLN A 453 -8.88 -24.35 16.67
CA GLN A 453 -10.19 -24.50 17.34
C GLN A 453 -11.25 -23.60 16.69
N LEU A 454 -10.88 -22.38 16.30
CA LEU A 454 -11.80 -21.45 15.64
C LEU A 454 -12.25 -21.93 14.26
N ILE A 455 -11.43 -22.74 13.53
CA ILE A 455 -11.80 -23.32 12.24
C ILE A 455 -13.16 -24.03 12.33
N TYR A 456 -13.35 -24.89 13.33
CA TYR A 456 -14.62 -25.62 13.51
C TYR A 456 -15.81 -24.71 13.73
N THR A 457 -15.61 -23.63 14.51
CA THR A 457 -16.66 -22.66 14.77
C THR A 457 -17.07 -21.93 13.51
N LEU A 458 -16.12 -21.50 12.70
CA LEU A 458 -16.38 -20.78 11.45
C LEU A 458 -17.02 -21.71 10.41
N GLN A 459 -16.49 -22.90 10.19
CA GLN A 459 -17.00 -23.84 9.20
C GLN A 459 -18.39 -24.38 9.56
N SER A 460 -18.70 -24.60 10.84
CA SER A 460 -20.05 -24.99 11.27
C SER A 460 -21.10 -23.89 11.01
N ASN A 461 -20.65 -22.64 10.80
CA ASN A 461 -21.46 -21.50 10.40
C ASN A 461 -21.30 -21.14 8.91
N THR A 462 -20.75 -22.05 8.10
CA THR A 462 -20.58 -21.89 6.66
C THR A 462 -19.69 -20.68 6.31
N MET A 463 -18.65 -20.48 7.11
CA MET A 463 -17.66 -19.41 6.92
C MET A 463 -16.29 -20.04 6.64
N ASP A 464 -15.52 -19.39 5.76
CA ASP A 464 -14.16 -19.82 5.42
C ASP A 464 -13.11 -18.92 6.09
N ILE A 465 -11.87 -19.37 5.99
CA ILE A 465 -10.69 -18.65 6.46
C ILE A 465 -9.75 -18.41 5.27
N GLY A 466 -9.25 -17.18 5.17
CA GLY A 466 -8.21 -16.82 4.22
C GLY A 466 -6.82 -17.17 4.78
N PHE A 467 -6.04 -17.97 4.04
CA PHE A 467 -4.70 -18.37 4.45
C PHE A 467 -3.75 -18.40 3.24
N PRO A 468 -2.46 -18.01 3.41
CA PRO A 468 -1.46 -18.09 2.33
C PRO A 468 -1.21 -19.53 1.90
N THR A 469 -1.17 -19.76 0.58
CA THR A 469 -0.92 -21.10 0.01
C THR A 469 0.56 -21.45 -0.02
N GLY A 470 0.88 -22.73 -0.03
CA GLY A 470 2.21 -23.25 -0.30
C GLY A 470 3.29 -22.74 0.65
N VAL A 471 4.43 -22.30 0.08
CA VAL A 471 5.58 -21.85 0.86
C VAL A 471 5.31 -20.63 1.70
N GLY A 472 4.42 -19.74 1.27
CA GLY A 472 4.11 -18.52 2.04
C GLY A 472 3.56 -18.82 3.43
N GLY A 473 2.63 -19.79 3.53
CA GLY A 473 2.10 -20.24 4.82
C GLY A 473 3.11 -21.05 5.64
N SER A 474 3.89 -21.94 5.00
CA SER A 474 4.88 -22.74 5.74
C SER A 474 6.06 -21.91 6.23
N THR A 475 6.51 -20.88 5.51
CA THR A 475 7.60 -20.00 5.96
C THR A 475 7.22 -19.23 7.23
N ILE A 476 5.95 -18.78 7.37
CA ILE A 476 5.47 -18.17 8.62
C ILE A 476 5.70 -19.14 9.78
N LEU A 477 5.23 -20.39 9.64
CA LEU A 477 5.33 -21.39 10.69
C LEU A 477 6.78 -21.84 10.96
N MET A 478 7.65 -21.85 9.94
CA MET A 478 9.08 -22.10 10.08
C MET A 478 9.76 -21.03 10.93
N TYR A 479 9.56 -19.75 10.56
CA TYR A 479 10.21 -18.63 11.24
C TYR A 479 9.73 -18.46 12.69
N GLN A 480 8.50 -18.86 12.99
CA GLN A 480 8.02 -18.92 14.37
C GLN A 480 8.62 -20.06 15.21
N GLN A 481 9.33 -20.98 14.58
CA GLN A 481 10.11 -22.04 15.22
C GLN A 481 11.62 -21.83 15.05
N ASP A 482 12.02 -20.59 14.70
CA ASP A 482 13.41 -20.17 14.44
C ASP A 482 14.10 -20.96 13.32
N GLU A 483 13.34 -21.65 12.48
CA GLU A 483 13.86 -22.44 11.38
C GLU A 483 14.20 -21.55 10.17
N PRO A 484 15.47 -21.48 9.72
CA PRO A 484 15.86 -20.64 8.60
C PRO A 484 15.45 -21.25 7.25
N MET A 485 15.31 -20.39 6.21
CA MET A 485 15.03 -20.83 4.84
C MET A 485 16.22 -21.55 4.19
N TYR A 486 17.44 -21.22 4.59
CA TYR A 486 18.67 -21.78 4.02
C TYR A 486 19.56 -22.38 5.12
N ASP A 487 20.17 -23.51 4.81
CA ASP A 487 21.30 -24.07 5.54
C ASP A 487 22.59 -23.55 4.90
N MET A 488 23.40 -22.81 5.66
CA MET A 488 24.63 -22.17 5.20
C MET A 488 25.89 -23.00 5.49
N GLY A 489 25.78 -24.17 6.06
CA GLY A 489 26.90 -25.01 6.47
C GLY A 489 26.88 -26.41 5.89
N ASN A 490 26.10 -26.70 4.87
CA ASN A 490 25.90 -28.04 4.31
C ASN A 490 27.02 -28.42 3.32
N TYR A 491 28.28 -28.51 3.82
CA TYR A 491 29.45 -28.85 3.00
C TYR A 491 29.39 -30.29 2.47
N ASP A 492 28.83 -31.22 3.23
CA ASP A 492 28.70 -32.63 2.82
C ASP A 492 27.86 -32.78 1.54
N TYR A 493 26.82 -31.98 1.39
CA TYR A 493 26.03 -31.92 0.17
C TYR A 493 26.89 -31.63 -1.06
N TYR A 494 27.81 -30.68 -0.97
CA TYR A 494 28.71 -30.30 -2.08
C TYR A 494 29.78 -31.37 -2.35
N LEU A 495 30.33 -31.98 -1.34
CA LEU A 495 31.29 -33.07 -1.51
C LEU A 495 30.66 -34.29 -2.18
N GLU A 496 29.44 -34.61 -1.84
CA GLU A 496 28.69 -35.73 -2.41
C GLU A 496 28.22 -35.49 -3.83
N ASN A 497 27.63 -34.31 -4.09
CA ASN A 497 26.92 -34.03 -5.35
C ASN A 497 27.78 -33.32 -6.41
N TYR A 498 28.90 -32.66 -6.00
CA TYR A 498 29.78 -31.87 -6.88
C TYR A 498 31.28 -32.13 -6.62
N PRO A 499 31.75 -33.41 -6.52
CA PRO A 499 33.11 -33.75 -6.20
C PRO A 499 34.14 -33.20 -7.19
N GLU A 500 33.76 -32.95 -8.42
CA GLU A 500 34.62 -32.40 -9.47
C GLU A 500 35.12 -30.98 -9.15
N LEU A 501 34.40 -30.22 -8.32
CA LEU A 501 34.78 -28.87 -7.92
C LEU A 501 36.02 -28.89 -7.00
N PHE A 502 36.24 -29.99 -6.29
CA PHE A 502 37.26 -30.12 -5.25
C PHE A 502 38.38 -31.12 -5.63
N ALA A 503 38.37 -31.59 -6.87
CA ALA A 503 39.37 -32.52 -7.39
C ALA A 503 40.78 -31.88 -7.28
N ASP A 504 41.77 -32.69 -6.94
CA ASP A 504 43.18 -32.29 -6.81
C ASP A 504 43.44 -31.20 -5.74
N GLY A 505 42.61 -31.10 -4.72
CA GLY A 505 42.76 -30.12 -3.64
C GLY A 505 42.43 -28.66 -4.07
N LYS A 506 41.79 -28.51 -5.20
CA LYS A 506 41.27 -27.19 -5.63
C LYS A 506 40.04 -26.82 -4.83
N ASN A 507 39.83 -25.50 -4.67
CA ASN A 507 38.65 -24.93 -4.03
C ASN A 507 38.36 -25.53 -2.63
N THR A 508 39.43 -25.79 -1.85
CA THR A 508 39.35 -26.21 -0.47
C THR A 508 40.14 -25.25 0.41
N TYR A 509 39.72 -25.09 1.66
CA TYR A 509 40.50 -24.40 2.69
C TYR A 509 40.50 -25.24 3.97
N THR A 510 41.43 -24.96 4.87
CA THR A 510 41.49 -25.63 6.16
C THR A 510 40.83 -24.72 7.21
N ASN A 511 39.81 -25.21 7.89
CA ASN A 511 39.14 -24.46 8.95
C ASN A 511 39.98 -24.35 10.20
N GLU A 512 39.54 -23.65 11.24
CA GLU A 512 40.25 -23.46 12.50
C GLU A 512 40.51 -24.76 13.28
N ASP A 513 39.63 -25.77 13.04
CA ASP A 513 39.74 -27.10 13.64
C ASP A 513 40.74 -28.01 12.89
N GLY A 514 41.33 -27.55 11.81
CA GLY A 514 42.27 -28.28 10.99
C GLY A 514 41.65 -29.22 9.95
N GLU A 515 40.35 -29.11 9.71
CA GLU A 515 39.61 -29.89 8.69
C GLU A 515 39.72 -29.21 7.33
N VAL A 516 39.91 -30.01 6.28
CA VAL A 516 39.90 -29.53 4.89
C VAL A 516 38.45 -29.57 4.38
N ILE A 517 37.86 -28.39 4.19
CA ILE A 517 36.49 -28.23 3.72
C ILE A 517 36.45 -27.55 2.37
N PRO A 518 35.36 -27.73 1.59
CA PRO A 518 35.15 -27.01 0.32
C PRO A 518 35.15 -25.49 0.49
N GLN A 519 35.79 -24.78 -0.42
CA GLN A 519 35.68 -23.32 -0.52
C GLN A 519 34.37 -22.95 -1.17
N THR A 520 33.30 -23.04 -0.42
CA THR A 520 31.91 -22.73 -0.79
C THR A 520 31.19 -22.18 0.44
N ASP A 521 30.12 -21.45 0.25
CA ASP A 521 29.23 -21.00 1.33
C ASP A 521 28.44 -22.13 1.98
N GLY A 522 28.55 -23.38 1.47
CA GLY A 522 27.79 -24.51 1.95
C GLY A 522 26.27 -24.36 1.85
N MET A 523 25.78 -23.39 1.09
CA MET A 523 24.36 -23.03 1.06
C MET A 523 23.50 -24.04 0.32
N THR A 524 22.50 -24.56 1.01
CA THR A 524 21.38 -25.34 0.42
C THR A 524 20.05 -24.78 0.91
N ILE A 525 18.96 -25.11 0.21
CA ILE A 525 17.62 -24.80 0.74
C ILE A 525 17.31 -25.70 1.94
N ASN A 526 16.72 -25.15 2.99
CA ASN A 526 16.40 -25.86 4.24
C ASN A 526 14.91 -26.25 4.31
N LEU A 527 14.35 -26.74 3.21
CA LEU A 527 12.95 -27.22 3.15
C LEU A 527 12.80 -28.71 3.40
N ASP A 528 13.87 -29.44 3.71
CA ASP A 528 13.92 -30.85 4.04
C ASP A 528 14.15 -31.11 5.54
N SER A 529 14.31 -30.08 6.35
CA SER A 529 14.34 -30.26 7.80
C SER A 529 12.99 -30.79 8.33
N ASP A 530 13.02 -31.43 9.49
CA ASP A 530 11.81 -31.98 10.13
C ASP A 530 10.78 -30.88 10.41
N ILE A 531 11.22 -29.68 10.79
CA ILE A 531 10.36 -28.52 11.04
C ILE A 531 9.74 -28.03 9.72
N ALA A 532 10.55 -27.83 8.68
CA ALA A 532 10.08 -27.35 7.39
C ALA A 532 9.04 -28.32 6.76
N LEU A 533 9.32 -29.61 6.78
CA LEU A 533 8.42 -30.63 6.26
C LEU A 533 7.13 -30.74 7.08
N SER A 534 7.21 -30.64 8.42
CA SER A 534 6.03 -30.66 9.29
C SER A 534 5.13 -29.43 9.07
N THR A 535 5.71 -28.23 8.92
CA THR A 535 4.98 -26.98 8.65
C THR A 535 4.33 -27.00 7.28
N PHE A 536 5.04 -27.47 6.25
CA PHE A 536 4.46 -27.66 4.91
C PHE A 536 3.28 -28.66 4.93
N LYS A 537 3.42 -29.77 5.63
CA LYS A 537 2.33 -30.73 5.83
C LYS A 537 1.13 -30.11 6.55
N GLN A 538 1.37 -29.29 7.57
CA GLN A 538 0.30 -28.57 8.28
C GLN A 538 -0.45 -27.62 7.34
N VAL A 539 0.27 -26.84 6.54
CA VAL A 539 -0.35 -25.95 5.56
C VAL A 539 -1.16 -26.73 4.52
N CYS A 540 -0.62 -27.82 3.97
CA CYS A 540 -1.37 -28.67 3.05
C CYS A 540 -2.68 -29.18 3.68
N ARG A 541 -2.70 -29.52 4.98
CA ARG A 541 -3.90 -29.97 5.70
C ARG A 541 -4.99 -28.90 5.76
N TYR A 542 -4.65 -27.60 5.86
CA TYR A 542 -5.64 -26.53 5.83
C TYR A 542 -6.47 -26.57 4.54
N PHE A 543 -5.85 -26.87 3.42
CA PHE A 543 -6.50 -26.89 2.11
C PHE A 543 -7.12 -28.25 1.75
N THR A 544 -6.55 -29.38 2.21
CA THR A 544 -7.01 -30.72 1.83
C THR A 544 -7.96 -31.35 2.84
N MET A 545 -7.89 -30.97 4.12
CA MET A 545 -8.72 -31.55 5.19
C MET A 545 -9.73 -30.54 5.76
N TYR A 546 -9.35 -29.26 5.82
CA TYR A 546 -10.22 -28.19 6.33
C TYR A 546 -10.82 -27.35 5.20
N ASP A 547 -10.62 -27.76 3.94
CA ASP A 547 -11.24 -27.15 2.76
C ASP A 547 -11.09 -25.64 2.63
N PHE A 548 -9.92 -25.10 3.02
CA PHE A 548 -9.65 -23.69 2.82
C PHE A 548 -9.61 -23.35 1.33
N PRO A 549 -10.20 -22.23 0.90
CA PRO A 549 -10.22 -21.88 -0.51
C PRO A 549 -8.81 -21.47 -1.00
N VAL A 550 -8.36 -22.10 -2.09
CA VAL A 550 -7.06 -21.81 -2.74
C VAL A 550 -7.09 -20.47 -3.48
N SER A 551 -8.25 -20.07 -3.99
CA SER A 551 -8.44 -18.84 -4.73
C SER A 551 -9.72 -18.13 -4.27
N TYR A 552 -9.61 -16.87 -3.94
CA TYR A 552 -10.75 -16.07 -3.47
C TYR A 552 -10.46 -14.56 -3.63
N THR A 553 -11.52 -13.77 -3.72
CA THR A 553 -11.43 -12.31 -3.58
C THR A 553 -11.67 -11.95 -2.12
N PHE A 554 -10.59 -11.70 -1.38
CA PHE A 554 -10.68 -11.48 0.07
C PHE A 554 -11.62 -10.32 0.42
N ALA A 555 -11.47 -9.16 -0.20
CA ALA A 555 -12.28 -7.98 0.12
C ALA A 555 -13.79 -8.25 -0.02
N ASP A 556 -14.23 -8.98 -1.05
CA ASP A 556 -15.65 -9.32 -1.24
C ASP A 556 -16.16 -10.27 -0.17
N ARG A 557 -15.37 -11.30 0.14
CA ARG A 557 -15.76 -12.32 1.11
C ARG A 557 -15.70 -11.81 2.55
N PHE A 558 -14.74 -10.95 2.84
CA PHE A 558 -14.62 -10.27 4.12
C PHE A 558 -15.75 -9.27 4.33
N ARG A 559 -16.07 -8.48 3.30
CA ARG A 559 -17.16 -7.53 3.28
C ARG A 559 -18.51 -8.17 3.63
N ASN A 560 -18.88 -9.26 2.97
CA ASN A 560 -20.15 -9.95 3.20
C ASN A 560 -20.12 -10.92 4.40
N GLY A 561 -18.93 -11.14 5.01
CA GLY A 561 -18.74 -11.95 6.21
C GLY A 561 -18.68 -13.46 5.98
N THR A 562 -18.52 -13.91 4.72
CA THR A 562 -18.31 -15.35 4.42
C THR A 562 -16.87 -15.80 4.66
N MET A 563 -15.95 -14.85 4.85
CA MET A 563 -14.56 -15.07 5.24
C MET A 563 -14.19 -14.04 6.33
N PRO A 564 -14.65 -14.22 7.56
CA PRO A 564 -14.50 -13.23 8.62
C PRO A 564 -13.12 -13.18 9.26
N LEU A 565 -12.21 -14.09 8.86
CA LEU A 565 -10.84 -14.18 9.33
C LEU A 565 -9.92 -14.48 8.16
N ALA A 566 -8.80 -13.76 8.04
CA ALA A 566 -7.77 -14.06 7.05
C ALA A 566 -6.38 -13.60 7.51
N ILE A 567 -5.36 -14.33 7.06
CA ILE A 567 -3.97 -13.90 7.12
C ILE A 567 -3.65 -13.27 5.76
N ALA A 568 -3.31 -11.99 5.77
CA ALA A 568 -3.02 -11.21 4.58
C ALA A 568 -1.97 -10.13 4.87
N ASP A 569 -1.33 -9.60 3.83
CA ASP A 569 -0.45 -8.44 3.97
C ASP A 569 -1.22 -7.24 4.54
N TYR A 570 -0.60 -6.48 5.45
CA TYR A 570 -1.29 -5.38 6.11
C TYR A 570 -1.71 -4.25 5.16
N THR A 571 -1.09 -4.14 3.99
CA THR A 571 -1.52 -3.21 2.93
C THR A 571 -2.91 -3.53 2.37
N THR A 572 -3.45 -4.71 2.67
CA THR A 572 -4.86 -5.08 2.43
C THR A 572 -5.83 -4.09 3.10
N TYR A 573 -5.39 -3.42 4.17
CA TYR A 573 -6.11 -2.29 4.77
C TYR A 573 -6.55 -1.26 3.72
N ASN A 574 -5.64 -0.86 2.83
CA ASN A 574 -5.93 0.11 1.77
C ASN A 574 -7.04 -0.34 0.83
N THR A 575 -7.04 -1.64 0.50
CA THR A 575 -8.09 -2.25 -0.31
C THR A 575 -9.44 -2.25 0.42
N LEU A 576 -9.46 -2.65 1.69
CA LEU A 576 -10.70 -2.71 2.47
C LEU A 576 -11.34 -1.33 2.70
N ILE A 577 -10.55 -0.29 2.91
CA ILE A 577 -11.04 1.08 3.08
C ILE A 577 -11.80 1.57 1.84
N VAL A 578 -11.38 1.17 0.64
CA VAL A 578 -12.04 1.56 -0.63
C VAL A 578 -13.20 0.63 -0.97
N PHE A 579 -12.99 -0.68 -0.90
CA PHE A 579 -13.96 -1.66 -1.39
C PHE A 579 -15.06 -2.01 -0.40
N ALA A 580 -14.82 -1.76 0.88
CA ALA A 580 -15.77 -2.13 1.94
C ALA A 580 -15.92 -1.01 3.01
N PRO A 581 -16.16 0.24 2.59
CA PRO A 581 -16.26 1.37 3.53
C PRO A 581 -17.41 1.22 4.51
N GLU A 582 -18.48 0.49 4.14
CA GLU A 582 -19.65 0.25 4.98
C GLU A 582 -19.39 -0.67 6.18
N ILE A 583 -18.30 -1.45 6.15
CA ILE A 583 -17.89 -2.25 7.30
C ILE A 583 -16.76 -1.60 8.12
N LYS A 584 -16.44 -0.33 7.86
CA LYS A 584 -15.47 0.43 8.63
C LYS A 584 -15.85 0.41 10.12
N GLY A 585 -14.87 0.08 10.98
CA GLY A 585 -15.11 -0.06 12.43
C GLY A 585 -15.68 -1.41 12.86
N LEU A 586 -16.12 -2.29 11.94
CA LEU A 586 -16.58 -3.65 12.23
C LEU A 586 -15.46 -4.70 12.11
N TRP A 587 -14.27 -4.30 11.73
CA TRP A 587 -13.11 -5.17 11.57
C TRP A 587 -11.86 -4.51 12.13
N GLU A 588 -10.88 -5.33 12.39
CA GLU A 588 -9.54 -4.95 12.82
C GLU A 588 -8.53 -5.91 12.23
N PHE A 589 -7.26 -5.58 12.37
CA PHE A 589 -6.14 -6.48 12.16
C PHE A 589 -5.28 -6.54 13.44
N THR A 590 -4.64 -7.68 13.66
CA THR A 590 -3.80 -7.96 14.83
C THR A 590 -2.56 -8.74 14.39
N PRO A 591 -1.51 -8.81 15.22
CA PRO A 591 -0.40 -9.73 14.96
C PRO A 591 -0.87 -11.14 14.66
N LEU A 592 -0.04 -11.90 13.95
CA LEU A 592 -0.32 -13.30 13.61
C LEU A 592 -0.50 -14.15 14.87
N PRO A 593 -1.31 -15.22 14.81
CA PRO A 593 -1.23 -16.28 15.80
C PRO A 593 0.19 -16.80 15.89
N GLY A 594 0.67 -17.04 17.10
CA GLY A 594 2.04 -17.48 17.32
C GLY A 594 2.16 -18.96 17.65
N THR A 595 3.39 -19.44 17.51
CA THR A 595 3.81 -20.76 18.00
C THR A 595 4.28 -20.64 19.46
N ILE A 596 3.81 -21.53 20.32
CA ILE A 596 4.23 -21.57 21.72
C ILE A 596 5.65 -22.15 21.79
N GLY A 597 6.57 -21.41 22.42
CA GLY A 597 7.94 -21.81 22.61
C GLY A 597 8.10 -23.04 23.53
N GLU A 598 9.30 -23.58 23.61
CA GLU A 598 9.64 -24.74 24.45
C GLU A 598 9.40 -24.49 25.96
N ASP A 599 9.41 -23.23 26.39
CA ASP A 599 9.08 -22.82 27.76
C ASP A 599 7.58 -22.94 28.10
N GLY A 600 6.75 -23.19 27.10
CA GLY A 600 5.30 -23.30 27.24
C GLY A 600 4.56 -21.98 27.54
N VAL A 601 5.27 -20.84 27.49
CA VAL A 601 4.74 -19.52 27.87
C VAL A 601 4.96 -18.48 26.79
N THR A 602 6.15 -18.44 26.21
CA THR A 602 6.50 -17.45 25.16
C THR A 602 5.77 -17.78 23.87
N ILE A 603 5.12 -16.78 23.29
CA ILE A 603 4.44 -16.91 22.00
C ILE A 603 5.30 -16.19 20.96
N ASN A 604 5.84 -16.95 20.01
CA ASN A 604 6.54 -16.40 18.85
C ASN A 604 5.55 -16.19 17.70
N ASN A 605 5.21 -14.95 17.41
CA ASN A 605 4.29 -14.54 16.36
C ASN A 605 5.01 -13.90 15.15
N THR A 606 6.26 -14.26 14.92
CA THR A 606 7.07 -13.77 13.80
C THR A 606 6.31 -13.89 12.47
N SER A 607 6.24 -12.78 11.73
CA SER A 607 5.67 -12.71 10.39
C SER A 607 6.76 -12.69 9.34
N VAL A 608 6.45 -13.19 8.14
CA VAL A 608 7.30 -13.00 6.96
C VAL A 608 7.10 -11.60 6.42
N ALA A 609 8.22 -10.88 6.23
CA ALA A 609 8.20 -9.56 5.63
C ALA A 609 8.92 -9.55 4.27
N SER A 610 8.51 -8.61 3.44
CA SER A 610 9.16 -8.27 2.18
C SER A 610 9.43 -6.78 2.12
N VAL A 611 10.51 -6.38 1.46
CA VAL A 611 10.92 -4.98 1.34
C VAL A 611 10.99 -4.55 -0.13
N SER A 612 10.74 -3.26 -0.39
CA SER A 612 11.24 -2.62 -1.59
C SER A 612 12.51 -1.84 -1.26
N ALA A 613 13.37 -1.66 -2.26
CA ALA A 613 14.69 -1.12 -2.05
C ALA A 613 15.00 0.07 -2.96
N MET A 614 15.77 1.00 -2.42
CA MET A 614 16.48 2.02 -3.16
C MET A 614 17.92 1.56 -3.38
N MET A 615 18.43 1.70 -4.61
CA MET A 615 19.73 1.19 -5.05
C MET A 615 20.61 2.30 -5.63
N LEU A 616 21.93 2.22 -5.35
CA LEU A 616 22.96 3.02 -5.99
C LEU A 616 23.40 2.31 -7.28
N MET A 617 23.13 2.94 -8.43
CA MET A 617 23.38 2.31 -9.72
C MET A 617 24.83 2.51 -10.18
N ARG A 618 25.37 1.54 -10.95
CA ARG A 618 26.74 1.62 -11.48
C ARG A 618 26.98 2.83 -12.41
N THR A 619 25.95 3.44 -12.91
CA THR A 619 26.01 4.62 -13.76
C THR A 619 26.36 5.91 -13.02
N VAL A 620 26.34 5.89 -11.68
CA VAL A 620 26.76 7.03 -10.87
C VAL A 620 28.23 7.39 -11.16
N LYS A 621 28.50 8.68 -11.29
CA LYS A 621 29.88 9.18 -11.38
C LYS A 621 30.51 9.22 -9.99
N ASP A 622 31.82 8.97 -9.91
CA ASP A 622 32.52 8.98 -8.61
C ASP A 622 32.31 10.28 -7.84
N ASP A 623 32.30 11.41 -8.51
CA ASP A 623 32.07 12.73 -7.91
C ASP A 623 30.64 12.90 -7.36
N ASN A 624 29.67 12.12 -7.81
CA ASN A 624 28.25 12.18 -7.44
C ASN A 624 27.83 11.07 -6.45
N ALA A 625 28.69 10.09 -6.20
CA ALA A 625 28.34 8.94 -5.36
C ALA A 625 27.93 9.35 -3.94
N PHE A 626 28.64 10.33 -3.35
CA PHE A 626 28.28 10.82 -2.03
C PHE A 626 27.00 11.68 -2.04
N SER A 627 26.76 12.47 -3.11
CA SER A 627 25.48 13.16 -3.31
C SER A 627 24.31 12.18 -3.38
N ALA A 628 24.52 11.05 -4.05
CA ALA A 628 23.52 9.98 -4.10
C ALA A 628 23.28 9.36 -2.73
N TRP A 629 24.35 9.11 -1.91
CA TRP A 629 24.18 8.67 -0.54
C TRP A 629 23.42 9.66 0.33
N ILE A 630 23.75 10.95 0.25
CA ILE A 630 23.01 12.01 0.97
C ILE A 630 21.52 11.95 0.64
N PHE A 631 21.15 11.72 -0.62
CA PHE A 631 19.76 11.55 -1.02
C PHE A 631 19.13 10.27 -0.40
N MET A 632 19.84 9.14 -0.45
CA MET A 632 19.34 7.86 0.06
C MET A 632 19.06 7.92 1.58
N GLN A 633 20.00 8.47 2.36
CA GLN A 633 19.82 8.64 3.80
C GLN A 633 18.73 9.66 4.14
N TRP A 634 18.60 10.76 3.37
CA TRP A 634 17.56 11.76 3.53
C TRP A 634 16.18 11.14 3.26
N TRP A 635 16.03 10.44 2.13
CA TRP A 635 14.76 9.82 1.75
C TRP A 635 14.25 8.82 2.78
N THR A 636 15.13 8.00 3.34
CA THR A 636 14.78 6.98 4.33
C THR A 636 14.63 7.52 5.75
N SER A 637 14.82 8.84 5.98
CA SER A 637 14.62 9.45 7.31
C SER A 637 13.15 9.47 7.72
N ALA A 638 12.90 9.37 9.03
CA ALA A 638 11.54 9.36 9.57
C ALA A 638 10.72 10.58 9.16
N LYS A 639 11.32 11.77 9.20
CA LYS A 639 10.67 13.02 8.81
C LYS A 639 10.15 12.97 7.37
N ILE A 640 10.98 12.54 6.43
CA ILE A 640 10.65 12.57 5.00
C ILE A 640 9.69 11.45 4.63
N GLN A 641 9.87 10.25 5.18
CA GLN A 641 8.94 9.14 4.98
C GLN A 641 7.54 9.46 5.53
N ALA A 642 7.44 10.08 6.70
CA ALA A 642 6.18 10.53 7.26
C ALA A 642 5.54 11.68 6.43
N ALA A 643 6.34 12.65 5.97
CA ALA A 643 5.85 13.72 5.11
C ALA A 643 5.31 13.17 3.79
N PHE A 644 6.05 12.26 3.15
CA PHE A 644 5.61 11.59 1.92
C PHE A 644 4.30 10.83 2.13
N ALA A 645 4.20 10.04 3.20
CA ALA A 645 3.00 9.27 3.51
C ALA A 645 1.78 10.19 3.76
N ASN A 646 1.97 11.28 4.49
CA ASN A 646 0.90 12.24 4.78
C ASN A 646 0.44 12.98 3.52
N GLU A 647 1.36 13.38 2.63
CA GLU A 647 1.01 14.00 1.36
C GLU A 647 0.30 13.03 0.41
N MET A 648 0.74 11.78 0.36
CA MET A 648 0.05 10.73 -0.40
C MET A 648 -1.38 10.53 0.09
N GLU A 649 -1.58 10.42 1.41
CA GLU A 649 -2.91 10.27 1.99
C GLU A 649 -3.77 11.53 1.81
N ALA A 650 -3.19 12.71 1.93
CA ALA A 650 -3.90 13.98 1.69
C ALA A 650 -4.34 14.11 0.23
N LEU A 651 -3.53 13.69 -0.72
CA LEU A 651 -3.81 13.81 -2.16
C LEU A 651 -4.74 12.70 -2.67
N LEU A 652 -4.53 11.45 -2.26
CA LEU A 652 -5.19 10.26 -2.81
C LEU A 652 -6.22 9.64 -1.86
N GLY A 653 -6.29 10.14 -0.62
CA GLY A 653 -7.20 9.65 0.41
C GLY A 653 -6.61 8.51 1.26
N PRO A 654 -7.40 8.01 2.24
CA PRO A 654 -6.95 6.99 3.21
C PRO A 654 -6.49 5.67 2.61
N SER A 655 -6.87 5.40 1.35
CA SER A 655 -6.43 4.21 0.60
C SER A 655 -4.99 4.28 0.12
N ALA A 656 -4.34 5.42 0.24
CA ALA A 656 -2.96 5.64 -0.17
C ALA A 656 -1.97 5.62 1.00
N LYS A 657 -2.34 5.03 2.13
CA LYS A 657 -1.42 4.82 3.26
C LYS A 657 -0.19 4.06 2.80
N GLN A 658 0.97 4.59 3.14
CA GLN A 658 2.25 4.03 2.75
C GLN A 658 2.70 2.96 3.76
N ASN A 659 3.45 1.99 3.25
CA ASN A 659 4.03 0.89 4.01
C ASN A 659 5.53 1.11 4.23
N THR A 660 5.89 2.22 4.87
CA THR A 660 7.29 2.58 5.13
C THR A 660 8.06 1.47 5.87
N ALA A 661 9.34 1.30 5.54
CA ALA A 661 10.24 0.42 6.26
C ALA A 661 10.81 1.06 7.54
N ASN A 662 10.60 2.37 7.74
CA ASN A 662 11.08 3.12 8.90
C ASN A 662 10.04 3.12 10.02
N LEU A 663 10.38 2.51 11.17
CA LEU A 663 9.46 2.39 12.31
C LEU A 663 9.04 3.75 12.89
N GLU A 664 9.97 4.69 13.03
CA GLU A 664 9.69 6.02 13.56
C GLU A 664 8.75 6.81 12.62
N ALA A 665 8.92 6.63 11.30
CA ALA A 665 8.00 7.20 10.32
C ALA A 665 6.60 6.59 10.45
N LEU A 666 6.50 5.26 10.62
CA LEU A 666 5.22 4.56 10.82
C LEU A 666 4.47 5.12 12.03
N GLU A 667 5.16 5.43 13.13
CA GLU A 667 4.59 6.05 14.33
C GLU A 667 4.03 7.45 14.09
N SER A 668 4.58 8.16 13.11
CA SER A 668 4.17 9.53 12.76
C SER A 668 3.05 9.59 11.72
N MET A 669 2.60 8.46 11.19
CA MET A 669 1.51 8.35 10.22
C MET A 669 0.14 8.35 10.90
N SER A 670 -0.92 8.57 10.12
CA SER A 670 -2.32 8.70 10.58
C SER A 670 -2.99 7.36 10.89
N TRP A 671 -2.43 6.57 11.81
CA TRP A 671 -3.04 5.36 12.35
C TRP A 671 -3.85 5.67 13.62
N SER A 672 -4.93 4.92 13.86
CA SER A 672 -5.53 4.91 15.21
C SER A 672 -4.56 4.28 16.22
N LYS A 673 -4.77 4.54 17.50
CA LYS A 673 -3.88 4.01 18.54
C LYS A 673 -3.78 2.47 18.50
N ASP A 674 -4.93 1.80 18.39
CA ASP A 674 -4.99 0.33 18.43
C ASP A 674 -4.37 -0.28 17.15
N GLU A 675 -4.60 0.35 15.97
CA GLU A 675 -3.94 -0.05 14.72
C GLU A 675 -2.42 0.11 14.80
N LEU A 676 -1.95 1.26 15.33
CA LEU A 676 -0.52 1.52 15.48
C LEU A 676 0.14 0.55 16.46
N ASP A 677 -0.50 0.27 17.60
CA ASP A 677 0.02 -0.65 18.61
C ASP A 677 0.17 -2.07 18.01
N ASN A 678 -0.82 -2.54 17.23
CA ASN A 678 -0.77 -3.82 16.52
C ASN A 678 0.29 -3.85 15.41
N LEU A 679 0.39 -2.77 14.61
CA LEU A 679 1.42 -2.66 13.56
C LEU A 679 2.82 -2.69 14.17
N LYS A 680 3.07 -1.94 15.24
CA LYS A 680 4.37 -1.92 15.93
C LYS A 680 4.73 -3.27 16.52
N ALA A 681 3.75 -3.95 17.14
CA ALA A 681 3.97 -5.29 17.68
C ALA A 681 4.43 -6.27 16.60
N GLN A 682 3.76 -6.26 15.43
CA GLN A 682 4.16 -7.13 14.32
C GLN A 682 5.43 -6.65 13.62
N PHE A 683 5.64 -5.35 13.44
CA PHE A 683 6.85 -4.78 12.83
C PHE A 683 8.13 -5.19 13.58
N ASN A 684 8.05 -5.29 14.91
CA ASN A 684 9.16 -5.77 15.75
C ASN A 684 9.33 -7.29 15.73
N ALA A 685 8.36 -8.02 15.19
CA ALA A 685 8.35 -9.48 15.07
C ALA A 685 8.23 -9.89 13.60
N VAL A 686 9.16 -9.42 12.76
CA VAL A 686 9.23 -9.79 11.34
C VAL A 686 10.57 -10.44 11.01
N LYS A 687 10.56 -11.29 9.99
CA LYS A 687 11.75 -11.89 9.40
C LYS A 687 11.68 -11.82 7.88
N CYS A 688 12.69 -11.24 7.27
CA CYS A 688 12.84 -11.22 5.82
C CYS A 688 13.64 -12.45 5.37
N THR A 689 13.33 -12.95 4.19
CA THR A 689 14.07 -14.08 3.61
C THR A 689 15.27 -13.55 2.84
N PRO A 690 16.50 -14.04 3.10
CA PRO A 690 17.67 -13.69 2.30
C PRO A 690 17.49 -14.04 0.82
N GLU A 691 18.05 -13.23 -0.07
CA GLU A 691 18.02 -13.47 -1.50
C GLU A 691 19.39 -13.94 -2.01
N PHE A 692 19.39 -14.99 -2.79
CA PHE A 692 20.57 -15.56 -3.43
C PHE A 692 20.35 -15.74 -4.93
N PRO A 693 21.43 -15.83 -5.75
CA PRO A 693 21.30 -16.15 -7.15
C PRO A 693 20.59 -17.50 -7.36
N GLY A 694 19.44 -17.47 -8.03
CA GLY A 694 18.62 -18.66 -8.26
C GLY A 694 17.43 -18.80 -7.31
N SER A 695 17.29 -18.00 -6.25
CA SER A 695 16.18 -18.05 -5.27
C SER A 695 14.78 -17.91 -5.91
N TYR A 696 14.69 -17.25 -7.05
CA TYR A 696 13.44 -17.09 -7.82
C TYR A 696 12.71 -18.42 -8.13
N ILE A 697 13.43 -19.54 -8.10
CA ILE A 697 12.85 -20.86 -8.43
C ILE A 697 12.09 -21.46 -7.24
N ILE A 698 12.42 -21.07 -6.01
CA ILE A 698 11.89 -21.65 -4.77
C ILE A 698 10.36 -21.54 -4.76
N GLY A 699 9.82 -20.35 -4.94
CA GLY A 699 8.38 -20.13 -4.97
C GLY A 699 7.65 -20.97 -6.04
N ARG A 700 8.29 -21.19 -7.19
CA ARG A 700 7.72 -22.02 -8.27
C ARG A 700 7.65 -23.48 -7.89
N TYR A 701 8.73 -24.07 -7.42
CA TYR A 701 8.79 -25.50 -7.12
C TYR A 701 8.01 -25.86 -5.85
N THR A 702 8.02 -25.01 -4.85
CA THR A 702 7.20 -25.20 -3.64
C THR A 702 5.70 -25.07 -3.96
N ASN A 703 5.32 -24.16 -4.90
CA ASN A 703 3.95 -24.12 -5.39
C ASN A 703 3.58 -25.39 -6.18
N PHE A 704 4.48 -25.96 -6.98
CA PHE A 704 4.24 -27.24 -7.65
C PHE A 704 4.10 -28.37 -6.64
N ALA A 705 4.88 -28.37 -5.56
CA ALA A 705 4.72 -29.35 -4.49
C ALA A 705 3.33 -29.23 -3.85
N PHE A 706 2.92 -28.03 -3.49
CA PHE A 706 1.59 -27.76 -2.92
C PHE A 706 0.46 -28.18 -3.87
N LEU A 707 0.51 -27.78 -5.14
CA LEU A 707 -0.51 -28.14 -6.12
C LEU A 707 -0.57 -29.66 -6.38
N GLY A 708 0.57 -30.36 -6.35
CA GLY A 708 0.59 -31.81 -6.44
C GLY A 708 -0.08 -32.50 -5.24
N VAL A 709 0.05 -31.93 -4.04
CA VAL A 709 -0.70 -32.42 -2.87
C VAL A 709 -2.18 -32.12 -2.99
N TYR A 710 -2.53 -30.88 -3.36
CA TYR A 710 -3.91 -30.43 -3.42
C TYR A 710 -4.71 -31.07 -4.54
N ASN A 711 -4.18 -31.11 -5.78
CA ASN A 711 -4.89 -31.62 -6.95
C ASN A 711 -4.79 -33.14 -7.12
N ASP A 712 -3.61 -33.71 -6.84
CA ASP A 712 -3.31 -35.10 -7.16
C ASP A 712 -3.34 -36.04 -5.94
N GLY A 713 -3.51 -35.45 -4.72
CA GLY A 713 -3.50 -36.20 -3.46
C GLY A 713 -2.14 -36.80 -3.11
N ALA A 714 -1.04 -36.19 -3.61
CA ALA A 714 0.31 -36.67 -3.32
C ALA A 714 0.64 -36.52 -1.81
N GLU A 715 1.52 -37.39 -1.30
CA GLU A 715 2.00 -37.29 0.07
C GLU A 715 2.90 -36.03 0.21
N PRO A 716 2.60 -35.08 1.16
CA PRO A 716 3.26 -33.79 1.23
C PRO A 716 4.79 -33.83 1.35
N VAL A 717 5.31 -34.67 2.24
CA VAL A 717 6.77 -34.77 2.52
C VAL A 717 7.50 -35.26 1.29
N THR A 718 7.07 -36.38 0.72
CA THR A 718 7.67 -36.98 -0.48
C THR A 718 7.61 -36.01 -1.67
N LYS A 719 6.49 -35.26 -1.78
CA LYS A 719 6.32 -34.31 -2.88
C LYS A 719 7.24 -33.11 -2.75
N MET A 720 7.40 -32.55 -1.55
CA MET A 720 8.36 -31.48 -1.30
C MET A 720 9.79 -31.95 -1.57
N GLN A 721 10.19 -33.07 -0.99
CA GLN A 721 11.54 -33.64 -1.18
C GLN A 721 11.90 -33.87 -2.65
N SER A 722 10.92 -34.21 -3.50
CA SER A 722 11.15 -34.38 -4.92
C SER A 722 11.60 -33.14 -5.65
N TYR A 723 11.30 -31.94 -5.14
CA TYR A 723 11.68 -30.65 -5.73
C TYR A 723 12.90 -30.00 -5.08
N ILE A 724 13.28 -30.40 -3.87
CA ILE A 724 14.46 -29.86 -3.15
C ILE A 724 15.73 -30.05 -3.97
N VAL A 725 15.90 -31.22 -4.59
CA VAL A 725 17.05 -31.49 -5.47
C VAL A 725 17.10 -30.51 -6.64
N ASP A 726 15.97 -30.24 -7.28
CA ASP A 726 15.90 -29.29 -8.40
C ASP A 726 16.18 -27.85 -7.95
N ILE A 727 15.71 -27.47 -6.76
CA ILE A 727 15.98 -26.14 -6.16
C ILE A 727 17.48 -25.99 -5.89
N ASN A 728 18.11 -26.95 -5.21
CA ASN A 728 19.54 -26.92 -4.89
C ASN A 728 20.40 -26.93 -6.14
N ASN A 729 20.02 -27.71 -7.17
CA ASN A 729 20.71 -27.71 -8.47
C ASN A 729 20.69 -26.33 -9.13
N GLU A 730 19.54 -25.64 -9.11
CA GLU A 730 19.45 -24.30 -9.73
C GLU A 730 20.22 -23.24 -8.91
N LEU A 731 20.10 -23.25 -7.58
CA LEU A 731 20.89 -22.38 -6.70
C LEU A 731 22.39 -22.57 -6.96
N THR A 732 22.87 -23.81 -6.99
CA THR A 732 24.27 -24.15 -7.27
C THR A 732 24.67 -23.71 -8.67
N ARG A 733 23.84 -23.99 -9.68
CA ARG A 733 24.11 -23.62 -11.08
C ARG A 733 24.28 -22.11 -11.23
N LYS A 734 23.40 -21.32 -10.61
CA LYS A 734 23.46 -19.87 -10.68
C LYS A 734 24.67 -19.28 -9.95
N ARG A 735 25.02 -19.80 -8.80
CA ARG A 735 26.24 -19.37 -8.09
C ARG A 735 27.50 -19.74 -8.84
N LYS A 736 27.57 -20.90 -9.50
CA LYS A 736 28.65 -21.26 -10.42
C LYS A 736 28.76 -20.28 -11.60
N GLU A 737 27.62 -19.96 -12.22
CA GLU A 737 27.53 -19.04 -13.37
C GLU A 737 28.15 -17.66 -13.06
N PHE A 738 28.01 -17.22 -11.80
CA PHE A 738 28.54 -15.94 -11.34
C PHE A 738 29.84 -16.04 -10.51
N ASN A 739 30.50 -17.19 -10.52
CA ASN A 739 31.76 -17.47 -9.81
C ASN A 739 31.68 -17.26 -8.29
N LEU A 740 30.53 -17.42 -7.67
CA LEU A 740 30.33 -17.20 -6.24
C LEU A 740 30.65 -18.42 -5.37
N ILE A 741 30.76 -19.61 -5.92
CA ILE A 741 31.03 -20.85 -5.16
C ILE A 741 32.48 -20.93 -4.69
N THR A 742 33.38 -20.23 -5.37
CA THR A 742 34.84 -20.33 -5.16
C THR A 742 35.49 -18.98 -4.82
N SER A 743 34.76 -18.02 -4.30
CA SER A 743 35.31 -16.69 -3.99
C SER A 743 35.90 -16.63 -2.59
N GLU A 744 37.01 -15.86 -2.42
CA GLU A 744 37.62 -15.57 -1.13
C GLU A 744 36.65 -14.82 -0.19
N ASP A 745 35.68 -14.10 -0.75
CA ASP A 745 34.65 -13.37 0.03
C ASP A 745 33.73 -14.30 0.82
N ILE A 746 33.50 -15.53 0.36
CA ILE A 746 32.67 -16.52 1.03
C ILE A 746 33.37 -17.00 2.29
N ALA A 747 34.67 -17.25 2.20
CA ALA A 747 35.51 -17.65 3.36
C ALA A 747 35.56 -16.51 4.42
N ALA A 748 35.56 -15.26 3.99
CA ALA A 748 35.53 -14.11 4.90
C ALA A 748 34.13 -13.98 5.59
N TYR A 749 33.05 -14.32 4.92
CA TYR A 749 31.69 -14.33 5.49
C TYR A 749 31.53 -15.41 6.57
N ASP A 750 32.01 -16.64 6.33
CA ASP A 750 32.01 -17.73 7.32
C ASP A 750 32.78 -17.35 8.57
N LYS A 751 33.86 -16.62 8.41
CA LYS A 751 34.70 -16.16 9.54
C LYS A 751 34.00 -15.12 10.42
N THR A 752 33.27 -14.17 9.84
CA THR A 752 32.50 -13.16 10.58
C THR A 752 31.34 -13.77 11.37
N ARG A 753 30.80 -14.89 10.90
CA ARG A 753 29.69 -15.61 11.55
C ARG A 753 30.16 -16.47 12.73
N SER A 754 31.34 -17.06 12.64
CA SER A 754 31.94 -17.82 13.75
C SER A 754 32.40 -16.92 14.92
N ASP A 755 32.79 -15.67 14.63
CA ASP A 755 33.22 -14.69 15.63
C ASP A 755 32.05 -13.96 16.33
N GLY A 756 30.81 -14.14 15.85
CA GLY A 756 29.58 -13.50 16.36
C GLY A 756 28.69 -14.41 17.22
N ASN A 757 29.06 -15.67 17.49
CA ASN A 757 28.34 -16.59 18.37
C ASN A 757 29.01 -16.71 19.73
#